data_f4343154dada136d1b9b2164a7b0b29a
#
_entry.id   f4343154dada136d1b9b2164a7b0b29a
#
_cell.length_a   1.000
_cell.length_b   1.000
_cell.length_c   1.000
_cell.angle_alpha   90.00
_cell.angle_beta   90.00
_cell.angle_gamma   90.00
#
_symmetry.space_group_name_H-M   'P 1'
#
loop_
_entity.id
_entity.type
_entity.pdbx_description
1 polymer ?
#
loop_
_entity_poly.entity_id
_entity_poly.type
_entity_poly.pdbx_seq_one_letter_code
_entity_poly.pdbx_strand_id
1 'polypeptide(L)'
;MRDSMRRGGPDDAGIYVNPSLNLAFGHRRLSLLDLSPAGHQPMFDADGRIAIIFNGEVYNFQEIKDELITLGYTFRNTSDTEVIIYSYLQWGLDCFKRFNGMFAIALLDLKTSDLILVRDSAGIKPLYYFKEANKLIFASEIRAFTALDPNWPVNEEWKIAFLAYGHVPEPLTTLVNVKPLEKGTLLKIHLPTMEEETISFTDFTYAEDYKDLDFCINEIKRVLPDAVNRQMVSDAPIGLFLSGGIDSSLLTLLAAKQSKETLHTLSIVFDDQKYSEEKYQQIVAEKAGIKHQSFLVTEDEFRASFDDIMDAMDQPSIDGINSYFISKYAREYGLTAVLSGLGADELFGGYDSNRRSMHISLLKKLPSFFWGMSTILGNSPKAKLLYLRDDSLTGDYLFYRGLYTPPQIARILGIEEKIVNATLKKVTVPPCNSSDTSQQAAHLETHLFMQNQLLKDTDYMSMWHGLEVRVPFLDKEVIDLARRIPPQIKYDPKKLKKYLLIEAFKDILPQEIYNRQKQGFTFPFYKWMENIVPKQRNAGFQKKYQAFKAGKLHWSRYWASILVNSNSHLHFLQKDFKRVKLLNLIAFSGTGGIEKFNRSFLKALTDLESEGVLLADAASAYDGESDEHYFPKLVYKGYGKRRNAFVVNEAFGSRKYNEIFIGHVNLGVVAFLIKLFNPKVKITLIAHGIEVWKPLTGIKKWIINNSDHILSVSNFTKKQLLDKYKVPSHRITIFPNTIDPYFKYPNTFNHPDYLKKRYNITEGQKIIYTLTRLSHTEKYKGYDQVIECLPNLLSSVPNVRYIISGKADAIELERVNALIEKHSLQNVVTLAGFINDEEIVDHYLMADLFIMPSQKEGFGIVFIEAMACGLPVIAGNKDGSVDALMNGELGTLVDPDDKNQILEKLKEGLNNSNVENGINSKTNLQKKVINAFGFDAFKNNLKTSINSKG
;
A
#
# COMPACT_ATOMS: atom_id res chain seq x y z
N MET A 1 -18.12 -1.22 9.63
CA MET A 1 -17.37 -2.26 10.36
C MET A 1 -17.76 -3.68 9.94
N ARG A 2 -19.01 -4.16 10.19
CA ARG A 2 -19.41 -5.54 9.85
C ARG A 2 -19.06 -5.95 8.41
N ASP A 3 -19.40 -5.13 7.44
CA ASP A 3 -19.26 -5.49 6.02
C ASP A 3 -17.83 -5.37 5.48
N SER A 4 -16.90 -4.73 6.22
CA SER A 4 -15.46 -4.79 5.89
C SER A 4 -14.86 -6.20 6.10
N MET A 5 -15.51 -7.04 6.91
CA MET A 5 -15.13 -8.43 7.19
C MET A 5 -15.97 -9.46 6.39
N ARG A 6 -16.66 -9.03 5.31
CA ARG A 6 -17.57 -9.90 4.52
C ARG A 6 -16.87 -11.15 3.97
N ARG A 7 -15.60 -11.07 3.62
CA ARG A 7 -14.85 -12.21 3.04
C ARG A 7 -14.68 -13.34 4.04
N GLY A 8 -14.40 -13.02 5.32
CA GLY A 8 -14.25 -14.02 6.37
C GLY A 8 -15.56 -14.68 6.82
N GLY A 9 -16.70 -14.01 6.59
CA GLY A 9 -18.04 -14.55 6.90
C GLY A 9 -19.00 -14.32 5.73
N PRO A 10 -18.88 -15.12 4.64
CA PRO A 10 -19.67 -14.91 3.43
C PRO A 10 -21.11 -15.41 3.52
N ASP A 11 -21.41 -16.35 4.42
CA ASP A 11 -22.62 -17.18 4.36
C ASP A 11 -23.84 -16.50 5.00
N ASP A 12 -23.65 -15.74 6.09
CA ASP A 12 -24.75 -15.05 6.77
C ASP A 12 -24.30 -13.70 7.39
N ALA A 13 -25.25 -12.82 7.70
CA ALA A 13 -24.99 -11.49 8.22
C ALA A 13 -26.11 -10.99 9.14
N GLY A 14 -25.80 -10.73 10.42
CA GLY A 14 -26.75 -10.19 11.37
C GLY A 14 -26.35 -8.84 11.97
N ILE A 15 -27.37 -8.11 12.45
CA ILE A 15 -27.23 -6.90 13.25
C ILE A 15 -28.28 -6.92 14.36
N TYR A 16 -27.87 -6.56 15.55
CA TYR A 16 -28.73 -6.25 16.68
C TYR A 16 -28.43 -4.83 17.18
N VAL A 17 -29.46 -4.07 17.44
CA VAL A 17 -29.35 -2.70 17.99
C VAL A 17 -30.20 -2.61 19.23
N ASN A 18 -29.61 -2.17 20.34
CA ASN A 18 -30.29 -1.86 21.60
C ASN A 18 -30.16 -0.36 21.87
N PRO A 19 -31.22 0.46 21.56
CA PRO A 19 -31.18 1.91 21.75
C PRO A 19 -31.07 2.33 23.23
N SER A 20 -31.63 1.54 24.16
CA SER A 20 -31.61 1.87 25.59
C SER A 20 -30.21 1.74 26.21
N LEU A 21 -29.37 0.86 25.67
CA LEU A 21 -27.98 0.68 26.07
C LEU A 21 -27.00 1.39 25.11
N ASN A 22 -27.51 2.08 24.08
CA ASN A 22 -26.70 2.69 23.02
C ASN A 22 -25.65 1.70 22.44
N LEU A 23 -26.10 0.47 22.15
CA LEU A 23 -25.25 -0.64 21.74
C LEU A 23 -25.71 -1.21 20.40
N ALA A 24 -24.73 -1.62 19.55
CA ALA A 24 -25.00 -2.39 18.36
C ALA A 24 -24.00 -3.56 18.23
N PHE A 25 -24.49 -4.76 17.92
CA PHE A 25 -23.71 -5.91 17.49
C PHE A 25 -23.85 -6.11 15.99
N GLY A 26 -22.76 -6.44 15.33
CA GLY A 26 -22.73 -6.86 13.92
C GLY A 26 -21.91 -8.13 13.76
N HIS A 27 -22.42 -9.12 13.03
CA HIS A 27 -21.77 -10.40 12.81
C HIS A 27 -21.75 -10.77 11.33
N ARG A 28 -20.66 -11.40 10.89
CA ARG A 28 -20.51 -12.11 9.62
C ARG A 28 -20.17 -13.55 9.91
N ARG A 29 -20.91 -14.48 9.31
CA ARG A 29 -20.81 -15.92 9.62
C ARG A 29 -20.15 -16.68 8.48
N LEU A 30 -19.18 -17.53 8.83
CA LEU A 30 -18.75 -18.69 8.08
C LEU A 30 -19.43 -19.90 8.73
N SER A 31 -20.28 -20.61 7.99
CA SER A 31 -21.09 -21.70 8.57
C SER A 31 -20.35 -23.03 8.51
N LEU A 32 -20.01 -23.56 9.67
CA LEU A 32 -19.27 -24.84 9.84
C LEU A 32 -20.05 -25.87 10.65
N LEU A 33 -20.74 -25.44 11.72
CA LEU A 33 -21.68 -26.21 12.50
C LEU A 33 -23.06 -25.60 12.35
N ASP A 34 -24.10 -26.43 12.22
CA ASP A 34 -25.47 -26.00 11.95
C ASP A 34 -25.60 -25.08 10.74
N LEU A 35 -25.54 -25.64 9.55
CA LEU A 35 -25.63 -24.87 8.30
C LEU A 35 -27.02 -24.22 8.06
N SER A 36 -27.98 -24.43 8.97
CA SER A 36 -29.33 -23.88 8.89
C SER A 36 -29.38 -22.42 9.38
N PRO A 37 -30.48 -21.69 9.12
CA PRO A 37 -30.73 -20.38 9.69
C PRO A 37 -30.77 -20.34 11.22
N ALA A 38 -30.92 -21.47 11.92
CA ALA A 38 -30.92 -21.54 13.39
C ALA A 38 -29.55 -21.13 14.01
N GLY A 39 -28.46 -21.25 13.23
CA GLY A 39 -27.14 -20.76 13.62
C GLY A 39 -26.91 -19.25 13.41
N HIS A 40 -27.94 -18.47 13.06
CA HIS A 40 -27.84 -17.02 12.86
C HIS A 40 -27.33 -16.27 14.09
N GLN A 41 -26.49 -15.25 13.87
CA GLN A 41 -25.97 -14.41 14.94
C GLN A 41 -26.17 -12.91 14.60
N PRO A 42 -26.48 -12.04 15.59
CA PRO A 42 -26.49 -12.30 17.03
C PRO A 42 -27.56 -13.31 17.47
N MET A 43 -27.15 -14.29 18.32
CA MET A 43 -28.03 -15.32 18.85
C MET A 43 -28.52 -14.94 20.25
N PHE A 44 -29.76 -15.37 20.59
CA PHE A 44 -30.38 -15.09 21.88
C PHE A 44 -30.77 -16.39 22.59
N ASP A 45 -30.74 -16.39 23.94
CA ASP A 45 -31.40 -17.42 24.73
C ASP A 45 -32.94 -17.39 24.56
N ALA A 46 -33.63 -18.36 25.12
CA ALA A 46 -35.09 -18.48 24.97
C ALA A 46 -35.87 -17.27 25.50
N ASP A 47 -35.36 -16.65 26.57
CA ASP A 47 -35.99 -15.52 27.27
C ASP A 47 -35.53 -14.15 26.73
N GLY A 48 -34.58 -14.11 25.79
CA GLY A 48 -34.03 -12.89 25.25
C GLY A 48 -33.15 -12.11 26.22
N ARG A 49 -32.64 -12.76 27.28
CA ARG A 49 -31.78 -12.15 28.29
C ARG A 49 -30.33 -12.01 27.81
N ILE A 50 -29.83 -13.04 27.12
CA ILE A 50 -28.45 -13.08 26.63
C ILE A 50 -28.43 -12.85 25.13
N ALA A 51 -27.60 -11.93 24.66
CA ALA A 51 -27.27 -11.75 23.24
C ALA A 51 -25.79 -12.06 23.04
N ILE A 52 -25.44 -12.88 22.03
CA ILE A 52 -24.07 -13.27 21.74
C ILE A 52 -23.73 -13.09 20.27
N ILE A 53 -22.49 -12.64 20.01
CA ILE A 53 -21.77 -12.85 18.74
C ILE A 53 -20.47 -13.60 19.02
N PHE A 54 -20.14 -14.55 18.16
CA PHE A 54 -19.09 -15.51 18.38
C PHE A 54 -18.34 -15.81 17.06
N ASN A 55 -17.03 -15.64 17.08
CA ASN A 55 -16.13 -16.02 16.00
C ASN A 55 -15.23 -17.16 16.52
N GLY A 56 -15.40 -18.35 16.00
CA GLY A 56 -14.60 -19.51 16.37
C GLY A 56 -15.40 -20.78 16.54
N GLU A 57 -14.84 -21.74 17.30
CA GLU A 57 -15.40 -23.07 17.59
C GLU A 57 -15.08 -23.48 19.03
N VAL A 58 -16.05 -24.07 19.73
CA VAL A 58 -15.87 -24.74 21.01
C VAL A 58 -15.91 -26.26 20.80
N TYR A 59 -14.77 -26.86 20.62
CA TYR A 59 -14.64 -28.26 20.17
C TYR A 59 -15.26 -29.31 21.13
N ASN A 60 -15.29 -29.04 22.45
CA ASN A 60 -15.91 -29.91 23.45
C ASN A 60 -17.40 -29.53 23.72
N PHE A 61 -18.06 -28.85 22.78
CA PHE A 61 -19.44 -28.39 22.97
C PHE A 61 -20.42 -29.53 23.19
N GLN A 62 -20.21 -30.71 22.56
CA GLN A 62 -21.12 -31.81 22.72
C GLN A 62 -21.12 -32.40 24.17
N GLU A 63 -19.93 -32.55 24.77
CA GLU A 63 -19.77 -32.98 26.16
C GLU A 63 -20.45 -31.99 27.11
N ILE A 64 -20.25 -30.69 26.89
CA ILE A 64 -20.87 -29.64 27.70
C ILE A 64 -22.40 -29.63 27.48
N LYS A 65 -22.87 -29.83 26.24
CA LYS A 65 -24.30 -29.91 25.91
C LYS A 65 -24.97 -31.07 26.65
N ASP A 66 -24.35 -32.25 26.65
CA ASP A 66 -24.87 -33.43 27.31
C ASP A 66 -25.00 -33.20 28.83
N GLU A 67 -24.00 -32.56 29.47
CA GLU A 67 -24.08 -32.14 30.86
C GLU A 67 -25.22 -31.13 31.10
N LEU A 68 -25.36 -30.11 30.26
CA LEU A 68 -26.42 -29.11 30.38
C LEU A 68 -27.82 -29.74 30.21
N ILE A 69 -27.97 -30.74 29.35
CA ILE A 69 -29.23 -31.50 29.20
C ILE A 69 -29.56 -32.19 30.51
N THR A 70 -28.58 -32.80 31.19
CA THR A 70 -28.81 -33.45 32.51
C THR A 70 -29.21 -32.45 33.59
N LEU A 71 -28.80 -31.16 33.43
CA LEU A 71 -29.19 -30.08 34.33
C LEU A 71 -30.54 -29.44 33.97
N GLY A 72 -31.22 -29.94 32.90
CA GLY A 72 -32.57 -29.54 32.53
C GLY A 72 -32.66 -28.50 31.39
N TYR A 73 -31.56 -28.15 30.75
CA TYR A 73 -31.58 -27.26 29.61
C TYR A 73 -32.07 -27.98 28.33
N THR A 74 -32.76 -27.24 27.48
CA THR A 74 -33.25 -27.72 26.18
C THR A 74 -32.67 -26.88 25.06
N PHE A 75 -32.24 -27.51 23.97
CA PHE A 75 -31.56 -26.89 22.86
C PHE A 75 -32.45 -26.84 21.62
N ARG A 76 -32.42 -25.70 20.87
CA ARG A 76 -33.21 -25.49 19.66
C ARG A 76 -32.43 -25.78 18.39
N ASN A 77 -31.09 -25.82 18.48
CA ASN A 77 -30.20 -26.04 17.36
C ASN A 77 -29.01 -26.93 17.73
N THR A 78 -28.15 -27.19 16.77
CA THR A 78 -26.99 -28.07 16.94
C THR A 78 -25.68 -27.30 17.06
N SER A 79 -25.72 -25.94 17.09
CA SER A 79 -24.54 -25.10 17.14
C SER A 79 -23.92 -25.08 18.54
N ASP A 80 -22.63 -24.88 18.58
CA ASP A 80 -21.87 -24.63 19.81
C ASP A 80 -22.20 -23.24 20.42
N THR A 81 -22.66 -22.30 19.61
CA THR A 81 -23.07 -20.95 20.06
C THR A 81 -24.17 -21.00 21.10
N GLU A 82 -25.20 -21.85 20.91
CA GLU A 82 -26.27 -22.03 21.92
C GLU A 82 -25.74 -22.69 23.20
N VAL A 83 -24.75 -23.59 23.08
CA VAL A 83 -24.07 -24.22 24.24
C VAL A 83 -23.32 -23.15 25.06
N ILE A 84 -22.67 -22.16 24.41
CA ILE A 84 -22.01 -21.06 25.13
C ILE A 84 -23.04 -20.23 25.93
N ILE A 85 -24.18 -19.92 25.35
CA ILE A 85 -25.26 -19.17 26.04
C ILE A 85 -25.71 -19.89 27.31
N TYR A 86 -26.06 -21.16 27.20
CA TYR A 86 -26.54 -21.95 28.37
C TYR A 86 -25.44 -22.24 29.38
N SER A 87 -24.19 -22.40 28.94
CA SER A 87 -23.03 -22.49 29.83
C SER A 87 -22.86 -21.23 30.69
N TYR A 88 -23.01 -20.04 30.09
CA TYR A 88 -22.96 -18.78 30.83
C TYR A 88 -24.13 -18.66 31.82
N LEU A 89 -25.34 -19.04 31.43
CA LEU A 89 -26.50 -19.01 32.31
C LEU A 89 -26.34 -19.95 33.51
N GLN A 90 -25.69 -21.12 33.32
CA GLN A 90 -25.47 -22.13 34.34
C GLN A 90 -24.30 -21.80 35.27
N TRP A 91 -23.13 -21.41 34.72
CA TRP A 91 -21.88 -21.31 35.47
C TRP A 91 -21.30 -19.89 35.52
N GLY A 92 -21.98 -18.90 34.97
CA GLY A 92 -21.49 -17.52 34.90
C GLY A 92 -20.14 -17.45 34.17
N LEU A 93 -19.24 -16.60 34.65
CA LEU A 93 -17.92 -16.39 34.04
C LEU A 93 -17.00 -17.62 34.08
N ASP A 94 -17.24 -18.57 35.00
CA ASP A 94 -16.43 -19.79 35.08
C ASP A 94 -16.66 -20.77 33.92
N CYS A 95 -17.70 -20.55 33.10
CA CYS A 95 -17.94 -21.37 31.91
C CYS A 95 -16.76 -21.28 30.91
N PHE A 96 -16.09 -20.12 30.80
CA PHE A 96 -14.97 -19.93 29.84
C PHE A 96 -13.74 -20.80 30.16
N LYS A 97 -13.54 -21.19 31.43
CA LYS A 97 -12.49 -22.12 31.83
C LYS A 97 -12.74 -23.56 31.34
N ARG A 98 -14.01 -23.91 31.08
CA ARG A 98 -14.43 -25.26 30.65
C ARG A 98 -14.28 -25.48 29.14
N PHE A 99 -14.22 -24.37 28.36
CA PHE A 99 -14.16 -24.47 26.91
C PHE A 99 -12.78 -24.91 26.40
N ASN A 100 -12.79 -25.89 25.50
CA ASN A 100 -11.67 -26.28 24.67
C ASN A 100 -11.98 -25.87 23.25
N GLY A 101 -11.31 -24.84 22.78
CA GLY A 101 -11.63 -24.25 21.45
C GLY A 101 -10.78 -23.05 21.09
N MET A 102 -11.12 -22.47 19.95
CA MET A 102 -10.59 -21.19 19.47
C MET A 102 -11.73 -20.21 19.35
N PHE A 103 -11.68 -19.07 20.03
CA PHE A 103 -12.82 -18.18 20.09
C PHE A 103 -12.50 -16.72 20.40
N ALA A 104 -13.30 -15.84 19.78
CA ALA A 104 -13.51 -14.45 20.18
C ALA A 104 -15.01 -14.25 20.39
N ILE A 105 -15.42 -13.93 21.61
CA ILE A 105 -16.83 -13.84 22.03
C ILE A 105 -17.13 -12.41 22.46
N ALA A 106 -18.30 -11.89 22.07
CA ALA A 106 -18.93 -10.76 22.75
C ALA A 106 -20.32 -11.19 23.21
N LEU A 107 -20.53 -11.22 24.54
CA LEU A 107 -21.74 -11.64 25.21
C LEU A 107 -22.33 -10.48 26.00
N LEU A 108 -23.61 -10.16 25.79
CA LEU A 108 -24.35 -9.15 26.50
C LEU A 108 -25.38 -9.81 27.42
N ASP A 109 -25.29 -9.59 28.73
CA ASP A 109 -26.36 -9.91 29.67
C ASP A 109 -27.25 -8.68 29.88
N LEU A 110 -28.45 -8.70 29.30
CA LEU A 110 -29.41 -7.62 29.38
C LEU A 110 -29.97 -7.40 30.80
N LYS A 111 -29.93 -8.42 31.65
CA LYS A 111 -30.39 -8.30 33.04
C LYS A 111 -29.44 -7.46 33.90
N THR A 112 -28.12 -7.64 33.70
CA THR A 112 -27.10 -6.89 34.44
C THR A 112 -26.56 -5.68 33.66
N SER A 113 -26.86 -5.57 32.37
CA SER A 113 -26.25 -4.61 31.43
C SER A 113 -24.73 -4.77 31.31
N ASP A 114 -24.24 -5.97 31.47
CA ASP A 114 -22.82 -6.30 31.35
C ASP A 114 -22.49 -6.79 29.93
N LEU A 115 -21.49 -6.18 29.32
CA LEU A 115 -20.85 -6.66 28.10
C LEU A 115 -19.56 -7.40 28.47
N ILE A 116 -19.40 -8.63 27.97
CA ILE A 116 -18.27 -9.49 28.23
C ILE A 116 -17.58 -9.81 26.91
N LEU A 117 -16.34 -9.33 26.74
CA LEU A 117 -15.48 -9.68 25.61
C LEU A 117 -14.52 -10.78 26.06
N VAL A 118 -14.40 -11.88 25.33
CA VAL A 118 -13.58 -13.04 25.71
C VAL A 118 -12.70 -13.47 24.56
N ARG A 119 -11.44 -13.82 24.82
CA ARG A 119 -10.52 -14.37 23.82
C ARG A 119 -9.91 -15.68 24.32
N ASP A 120 -9.81 -16.68 23.43
CA ASP A 120 -9.33 -18.04 23.75
C ASP A 120 -7.93 -18.07 24.37
N SER A 121 -7.61 -19.19 25.03
CA SER A 121 -6.39 -19.36 25.83
C SER A 121 -5.09 -19.39 25.03
N ALA A 122 -5.14 -19.73 23.74
CA ALA A 122 -3.98 -19.73 22.85
C ALA A 122 -3.88 -18.43 22.01
N GLY A 123 -4.96 -17.62 21.97
CA GLY A 123 -5.07 -16.40 21.18
C GLY A 123 -5.18 -16.68 19.68
N ILE A 124 -5.84 -17.80 19.32
CA ILE A 124 -6.02 -18.23 17.93
C ILE A 124 -6.91 -17.23 17.19
N LYS A 125 -8.09 -16.93 17.76
CA LYS A 125 -8.97 -15.94 17.17
C LYS A 125 -8.62 -14.53 17.63
N PRO A 126 -8.52 -13.55 16.70
CA PRO A 126 -8.22 -12.16 17.04
C PRO A 126 -9.44 -11.44 17.62
N LEU A 127 -9.21 -10.58 18.61
CA LEU A 127 -10.20 -9.65 19.14
C LEU A 127 -9.52 -8.34 19.56
N TYR A 128 -9.90 -7.25 18.90
CA TYR A 128 -9.40 -5.91 19.16
C TYR A 128 -10.48 -5.03 19.77
N TYR A 129 -10.09 -4.10 20.63
CA TYR A 129 -11.00 -3.12 21.19
C TYR A 129 -10.35 -1.74 21.32
N PHE A 130 -11.21 -0.73 21.27
CA PHE A 130 -10.93 0.65 21.59
C PHE A 130 -11.89 1.10 22.69
N LYS A 131 -11.37 1.73 23.74
CA LYS A 131 -12.20 2.26 24.81
C LYS A 131 -11.71 3.64 25.22
N GLU A 132 -12.60 4.63 25.20
CA GLU A 132 -12.41 5.97 25.75
C GLU A 132 -13.71 6.43 26.41
N ALA A 133 -13.62 6.98 27.63
CA ALA A 133 -14.77 7.50 28.39
C ALA A 133 -16.06 6.67 28.21
N ASN A 134 -17.02 7.14 27.42
CA ASN A 134 -18.32 6.52 27.17
C ASN A 134 -18.39 5.78 25.81
N LYS A 135 -17.28 5.45 25.19
CA LYS A 135 -17.22 4.80 23.88
C LYS A 135 -16.41 3.52 23.94
N LEU A 136 -17.02 2.43 23.51
CA LEU A 136 -16.39 1.14 23.31
C LEU A 136 -16.63 0.70 21.86
N ILE A 137 -15.58 0.25 21.19
CA ILE A 137 -15.65 -0.37 19.85
C ILE A 137 -14.81 -1.64 19.90
N PHE A 138 -15.29 -2.71 19.28
CA PHE A 138 -14.52 -3.95 19.17
C PHE A 138 -14.75 -4.62 17.81
N ALA A 139 -13.77 -5.40 17.37
CA ALA A 139 -13.82 -6.14 16.10
C ALA A 139 -12.76 -7.25 16.07
N SER A 140 -12.93 -8.21 15.17
CA SER A 140 -11.94 -9.25 14.91
C SER A 140 -10.76 -8.77 14.06
N GLU A 141 -10.91 -7.69 13.28
CA GLU A 141 -9.89 -7.16 12.38
C GLU A 141 -9.67 -5.66 12.56
N ILE A 142 -8.44 -5.19 12.39
CA ILE A 142 -8.06 -3.76 12.50
C ILE A 142 -8.73 -2.93 11.39
N ARG A 143 -8.89 -3.48 10.19
CA ARG A 143 -9.57 -2.80 9.08
C ARG A 143 -11.02 -2.39 9.39
N ALA A 144 -11.67 -3.04 10.34
CA ALA A 144 -13.02 -2.67 10.75
C ALA A 144 -13.08 -1.28 11.42
N PHE A 145 -12.02 -0.88 12.13
CA PHE A 145 -11.91 0.45 12.74
C PHE A 145 -11.71 1.54 11.69
N THR A 146 -10.85 1.29 10.69
CA THR A 146 -10.65 2.23 9.57
C THR A 146 -11.86 2.30 8.63
N ALA A 147 -12.65 1.23 8.53
CA ALA A 147 -13.94 1.25 7.82
C ALA A 147 -15.01 2.08 8.56
N LEU A 148 -14.89 2.23 9.88
CA LEU A 148 -15.76 3.12 10.67
C LEU A 148 -15.32 4.58 10.56
N ASP A 149 -14.02 4.83 10.68
CA ASP A 149 -13.42 6.15 10.52
C ASP A 149 -12.14 6.06 9.67
N PRO A 150 -12.19 6.46 8.39
CA PRO A 150 -11.01 6.43 7.51
C PRO A 150 -9.85 7.32 7.99
N ASN A 151 -10.11 8.27 8.90
CA ASN A 151 -9.11 9.15 9.48
C ASN A 151 -8.60 8.68 10.85
N TRP A 152 -8.86 7.43 11.25
CA TRP A 152 -8.36 6.91 12.52
C TRP A 152 -6.86 7.10 12.64
N PRO A 153 -6.34 7.69 13.75
CA PRO A 153 -4.92 7.99 13.88
C PRO A 153 -4.04 6.73 13.81
N VAL A 154 -2.98 6.78 13.01
CA VAL A 154 -1.99 5.70 12.88
C VAL A 154 -1.04 5.72 14.08
N ASN A 155 -0.81 4.56 14.66
CA ASN A 155 0.17 4.38 15.73
C ASN A 155 1.57 4.13 15.13
N GLU A 156 2.40 5.16 15.02
CA GLU A 156 3.74 5.06 14.42
C GLU A 156 4.70 4.06 15.13
N GLU A 157 4.40 3.67 16.37
CA GLU A 157 5.22 2.73 17.14
C GLU A 157 5.24 1.32 16.52
N TRP A 158 4.20 0.95 15.76
CA TRP A 158 4.19 -0.35 15.07
C TRP A 158 5.39 -0.52 14.13
N LYS A 159 5.88 0.55 13.51
CA LYS A 159 7.02 0.50 12.59
C LYS A 159 8.30 0.08 13.30
N ILE A 160 8.47 0.55 14.54
CA ILE A 160 9.61 0.20 15.39
C ILE A 160 9.55 -1.29 15.72
N ALA A 161 8.42 -1.73 16.27
CA ALA A 161 8.21 -3.12 16.67
C ALA A 161 8.31 -4.07 15.47
N PHE A 162 7.67 -3.73 14.35
CA PHE A 162 7.72 -4.51 13.12
C PHE A 162 9.16 -4.66 12.58
N LEU A 163 9.97 -3.61 12.57
CA LEU A 163 11.38 -3.69 12.16
C LEU A 163 12.21 -4.55 13.12
N ALA A 164 11.83 -4.64 14.40
CA ALA A 164 12.51 -5.51 15.36
C ALA A 164 12.05 -6.98 15.22
N TYR A 165 10.74 -7.22 15.22
CA TYR A 165 10.14 -8.55 15.33
C TYR A 165 9.79 -9.20 13.99
N GLY A 166 9.56 -8.42 12.92
CA GLY A 166 9.06 -8.90 11.62
C GLY A 166 7.52 -9.00 11.55
N HIS A 167 6.85 -8.68 12.61
CA HIS A 167 5.39 -8.58 12.75
C HIS A 167 5.05 -7.51 13.80
N VAL A 168 3.78 -7.16 13.94
CA VAL A 168 3.33 -6.23 14.98
C VAL A 168 2.96 -7.03 16.24
N PRO A 169 3.84 -7.08 17.26
CA PRO A 169 3.59 -7.84 18.47
C PRO A 169 2.57 -7.16 19.38
N GLU A 170 1.76 -7.93 20.09
CA GLU A 170 0.91 -7.42 21.16
C GLU A 170 1.77 -6.79 22.29
N PRO A 171 1.29 -5.71 22.92
CA PRO A 171 -0.06 -5.10 22.81
C PRO A 171 -0.19 -4.05 21.71
N LEU A 172 0.79 -3.91 20.81
CA LEU A 172 0.78 -2.89 19.76
C LEU A 172 -0.13 -3.28 18.60
N THR A 173 -0.74 -2.27 17.99
CA THR A 173 -1.45 -2.36 16.71
C THR A 173 -1.04 -1.20 15.80
N THR A 174 -1.51 -1.22 14.55
CA THR A 174 -1.26 -0.13 13.60
C THR A 174 -2.08 1.13 13.88
N LEU A 175 -3.07 1.08 14.79
CA LEU A 175 -3.96 2.21 15.13
C LEU A 175 -3.77 2.69 16.57
N VAL A 176 -3.89 4.00 16.77
CA VAL A 176 -3.80 4.61 18.10
C VAL A 176 -4.96 4.14 18.98
N ASN A 177 -4.65 3.74 20.22
CA ASN A 177 -5.58 3.30 21.27
C ASN A 177 -6.42 2.05 20.92
N VAL A 178 -6.22 1.42 19.77
CA VAL A 178 -6.79 0.12 19.47
C VAL A 178 -5.86 -0.96 20.01
N LYS A 179 -6.37 -1.84 20.88
CA LYS A 179 -5.58 -2.88 21.57
C LYS A 179 -6.15 -4.25 21.29
N PRO A 180 -5.33 -5.31 21.19
CA PRO A 180 -5.81 -6.68 21.27
C PRO A 180 -6.29 -6.99 22.69
N LEU A 181 -7.35 -7.75 22.85
CA LEU A 181 -7.68 -8.38 24.11
C LEU A 181 -6.63 -9.47 24.37
N GLU A 182 -6.05 -9.49 25.57
CA GLU A 182 -5.05 -10.49 25.93
C GLU A 182 -5.65 -11.91 25.87
N LYS A 183 -4.88 -12.88 25.38
CA LYS A 183 -5.32 -14.27 25.28
C LYS A 183 -5.61 -14.87 26.66
N GLY A 184 -6.61 -15.76 26.73
CA GLY A 184 -7.00 -16.39 27.98
C GLY A 184 -7.58 -15.42 28.99
N THR A 185 -8.09 -14.27 28.55
CA THR A 185 -8.74 -13.28 29.41
C THR A 185 -10.14 -12.95 28.93
N LEU A 186 -10.92 -12.41 29.83
CA LEU A 186 -12.17 -11.72 29.53
C LEU A 186 -12.13 -10.30 30.07
N LEU A 187 -12.78 -9.39 29.34
CA LEU A 187 -13.00 -8.01 29.71
C LEU A 187 -14.50 -7.82 29.94
N LYS A 188 -14.90 -7.67 31.21
CA LYS A 188 -16.26 -7.37 31.61
C LYS A 188 -16.45 -5.88 31.74
N ILE A 189 -17.49 -5.32 31.12
CA ILE A 189 -17.80 -3.90 31.14
C ILE A 189 -19.25 -3.71 31.53
N HIS A 190 -19.50 -2.97 32.62
CA HIS A 190 -20.85 -2.56 32.97
C HIS A 190 -21.24 -1.34 32.16
N LEU A 191 -22.11 -1.51 31.17
CA LEU A 191 -22.40 -0.48 30.16
C LEU A 191 -22.92 0.86 30.74
N PRO A 192 -23.78 0.90 31.77
CA PRO A 192 -24.26 2.18 32.35
C PRO A 192 -23.17 3.04 32.97
N THR A 193 -22.15 2.46 33.59
CA THR A 193 -21.07 3.20 34.26
C THR A 193 -19.75 3.17 33.48
N MET A 194 -19.64 2.29 32.50
CA MET A 194 -18.40 2.00 31.76
C MET A 194 -17.24 1.49 32.62
N GLU A 195 -17.56 1.02 33.83
CA GLU A 195 -16.60 0.32 34.71
C GLU A 195 -16.17 -1.00 34.06
N GLU A 196 -14.88 -1.30 34.14
CA GLU A 196 -14.29 -2.49 33.53
C GLU A 196 -13.55 -3.36 34.54
N GLU A 197 -13.60 -4.65 34.31
CA GLU A 197 -12.85 -5.66 35.03
C GLU A 197 -12.22 -6.64 34.04
N THR A 198 -10.90 -6.87 34.13
CA THR A 198 -10.19 -7.87 33.33
C THR A 198 -9.90 -9.10 34.18
N ILE A 199 -10.35 -10.26 33.74
CA ILE A 199 -10.21 -11.55 34.47
C ILE A 199 -9.45 -12.52 33.58
N SER A 200 -8.35 -13.10 34.09
CA SER A 200 -7.67 -14.20 33.43
C SER A 200 -8.37 -15.51 33.81
N PHE A 201 -8.66 -16.36 32.83
CA PHE A 201 -9.20 -17.70 33.01
C PHE A 201 -8.22 -18.81 32.58
N THR A 202 -6.99 -18.42 32.20
CA THR A 202 -5.92 -19.36 31.81
C THR A 202 -4.69 -19.14 32.65
N ASP A 203 -4.10 -20.27 33.11
CA ASP A 203 -2.79 -20.29 33.76
C ASP A 203 -1.72 -20.70 32.73
N PHE A 204 -0.61 -19.94 32.67
CA PHE A 204 0.51 -20.18 31.75
C PHE A 204 1.71 -20.84 32.44
N THR A 205 1.54 -21.38 33.68
CA THR A 205 2.63 -22.00 34.43
C THR A 205 3.03 -23.37 33.87
N TYR A 206 4.31 -23.71 34.02
CA TYR A 206 4.87 -25.03 33.69
C TYR A 206 4.95 -25.85 34.98
N ALA A 207 4.18 -26.92 35.07
CA ALA A 207 4.18 -27.78 36.24
C ALA A 207 5.37 -28.76 36.28
N GLU A 208 5.84 -29.20 35.09
CA GLU A 208 7.03 -30.06 34.90
C GLU A 208 7.03 -31.33 35.79
N ASP A 209 5.85 -31.89 36.04
CA ASP A 209 5.62 -32.98 37.00
C ASP A 209 5.61 -34.38 36.36
N TYR A 210 5.55 -34.55 35.05
CA TYR A 210 5.58 -35.79 34.30
C TYR A 210 7.01 -36.26 34.03
N LYS A 211 7.64 -36.96 34.99
CA LYS A 211 9.08 -37.28 34.97
C LYS A 211 9.42 -38.61 34.28
N ASP A 212 8.43 -39.45 34.00
CA ASP A 212 8.62 -40.73 33.33
C ASP A 212 8.44 -40.59 31.81
N LEU A 213 9.42 -41.03 31.04
CA LEU A 213 9.43 -40.89 29.59
C LEU A 213 8.34 -41.71 28.90
N ASP A 214 8.17 -42.98 29.36
CA ASP A 214 7.18 -43.87 28.75
C ASP A 214 5.77 -43.42 29.09
N PHE A 215 5.56 -42.88 30.27
CA PHE A 215 4.29 -42.23 30.64
C PHE A 215 4.00 -41.04 29.73
N CYS A 216 4.98 -40.13 29.49
CA CYS A 216 4.81 -38.98 28.59
C CYS A 216 4.46 -39.43 27.15
N ILE A 217 5.14 -40.45 26.64
CA ILE A 217 4.87 -41.02 25.32
C ILE A 217 3.44 -41.58 25.24
N ASN A 218 3.00 -42.32 26.25
CA ASN A 218 1.66 -42.90 26.29
C ASN A 218 0.56 -41.82 26.39
N GLU A 219 0.78 -40.78 27.19
CA GLU A 219 -0.16 -39.66 27.26
C GLU A 219 -0.24 -38.89 25.92
N ILE A 220 0.87 -38.69 25.23
CA ILE A 220 0.85 -38.10 23.87
C ILE A 220 0.04 -38.99 22.92
N LYS A 221 0.22 -40.31 22.95
CA LYS A 221 -0.55 -41.26 22.15
C LYS A 221 -2.05 -41.21 22.42
N ARG A 222 -2.46 -40.87 23.63
CA ARG A 222 -3.86 -40.73 24.03
C ARG A 222 -4.43 -39.36 23.63
N VAL A 223 -3.79 -38.27 24.03
CA VAL A 223 -4.34 -36.90 23.94
C VAL A 223 -4.35 -36.36 22.51
N LEU A 224 -3.30 -36.58 21.72
CA LEU A 224 -3.21 -35.99 20.39
C LEU A 224 -4.25 -36.56 19.39
N PRO A 225 -4.52 -37.87 19.33
CA PRO A 225 -5.62 -38.40 18.52
C PRO A 225 -6.99 -37.85 18.92
N ASP A 226 -7.27 -37.69 20.23
CA ASP A 226 -8.52 -37.13 20.73
C ASP A 226 -8.67 -35.65 20.29
N ALA A 227 -7.59 -34.88 20.35
CA ALA A 227 -7.56 -33.50 19.85
C ALA A 227 -7.85 -33.42 18.34
N VAL A 228 -7.25 -34.30 17.52
CA VAL A 228 -7.54 -34.38 16.08
C VAL A 228 -9.01 -34.72 15.85
N ASN A 229 -9.55 -35.70 16.60
CA ASN A 229 -10.94 -36.13 16.43
C ASN A 229 -11.93 -35.00 16.76
N ARG A 230 -11.74 -34.30 17.88
CA ARG A 230 -12.56 -33.14 18.25
C ARG A 230 -12.57 -32.04 17.16
N GLN A 231 -11.41 -31.74 16.57
CA GLN A 231 -11.28 -30.70 15.58
C GLN A 231 -11.68 -31.14 14.16
N MET A 232 -11.99 -32.41 13.96
CA MET A 232 -12.56 -32.89 12.68
C MET A 232 -14.10 -32.81 12.64
N VAL A 233 -14.78 -32.48 13.73
CA VAL A 233 -16.24 -32.32 13.77
C VAL A 233 -16.62 -31.06 12.95
N SER A 234 -17.40 -31.27 11.87
CA SER A 234 -17.86 -30.21 10.97
C SER A 234 -19.04 -30.74 10.13
N ASP A 235 -20.07 -29.90 9.92
CA ASP A 235 -21.15 -30.16 8.98
C ASP A 235 -20.78 -29.71 7.55
N ALA A 236 -19.68 -28.93 7.42
CA ALA A 236 -19.12 -28.48 6.17
C ALA A 236 -17.88 -29.29 5.75
N PRO A 237 -17.50 -29.31 4.45
CA PRO A 237 -16.33 -30.06 3.99
C PRO A 237 -15.01 -29.63 4.66
N ILE A 238 -14.30 -30.60 5.25
CA ILE A 238 -13.03 -30.41 5.96
C ILE A 238 -11.89 -31.19 5.28
N GLY A 239 -10.66 -30.61 5.31
CA GLY A 239 -9.45 -31.23 4.78
C GLY A 239 -8.24 -30.99 5.66
N LEU A 240 -7.03 -31.22 5.12
CA LEU A 240 -5.77 -31.04 5.83
C LEU A 240 -4.72 -30.35 4.95
N PHE A 241 -3.91 -29.49 5.53
CA PHE A 241 -2.71 -28.99 4.89
C PHE A 241 -1.55 -29.98 5.11
N LEU A 242 -0.95 -30.43 4.01
CA LEU A 242 0.15 -31.41 4.06
C LEU A 242 1.43 -30.80 3.47
N SER A 243 2.34 -30.37 4.33
CA SER A 243 3.64 -29.83 3.92
C SER A 243 4.73 -30.91 3.74
N GLY A 244 4.45 -32.18 4.10
CA GLY A 244 5.47 -33.23 4.14
C GLY A 244 6.40 -33.18 5.36
N GLY A 245 6.21 -32.23 6.29
CA GLY A 245 6.88 -32.17 7.59
C GLY A 245 6.27 -33.13 8.62
N ILE A 246 6.96 -33.37 9.76
CA ILE A 246 6.52 -34.30 10.81
C ILE A 246 5.09 -33.97 11.28
N ASP A 247 4.79 -32.73 11.55
CA ASP A 247 3.53 -32.28 12.17
C ASP A 247 2.32 -32.54 11.27
N SER A 248 2.37 -32.01 10.05
CA SER A 248 1.30 -32.18 9.05
C SER A 248 1.14 -33.64 8.64
N SER A 249 2.25 -34.40 8.56
CA SER A 249 2.23 -35.83 8.24
C SER A 249 1.55 -36.61 9.37
N LEU A 250 1.89 -36.29 10.63
CA LEU A 250 1.29 -36.93 11.79
C LEU A 250 -0.21 -36.65 11.88
N LEU A 251 -0.64 -35.39 11.74
CA LEU A 251 -2.07 -35.05 11.74
C LEU A 251 -2.80 -35.76 10.61
N THR A 252 -2.23 -35.85 9.42
CA THR A 252 -2.81 -36.53 8.26
C THR A 252 -3.03 -38.01 8.54
N LEU A 253 -2.01 -38.70 9.13
CA LEU A 253 -2.10 -40.12 9.46
C LEU A 253 -3.09 -40.41 10.59
N LEU A 254 -3.18 -39.52 11.60
CA LEU A 254 -4.14 -39.65 12.71
C LEU A 254 -5.57 -39.40 12.20
N ALA A 255 -5.79 -38.38 11.40
CA ALA A 255 -7.09 -38.05 10.85
C ALA A 255 -7.62 -39.18 9.93
N ALA A 256 -6.75 -39.71 9.07
CA ALA A 256 -7.10 -40.81 8.15
C ALA A 256 -7.52 -42.08 8.92
N LYS A 257 -6.94 -42.32 10.11
CA LYS A 257 -7.25 -43.51 10.95
C LYS A 257 -8.62 -43.39 11.63
N GLN A 258 -9.08 -42.16 11.85
CA GLN A 258 -10.32 -41.86 12.58
C GLN A 258 -11.51 -41.54 11.68
N SER A 259 -11.25 -41.01 10.46
CA SER A 259 -12.33 -40.63 9.55
C SER A 259 -12.97 -41.85 8.89
N LYS A 260 -14.32 -41.80 8.81
CA LYS A 260 -15.12 -42.73 7.99
C LYS A 260 -15.37 -42.17 6.57
N GLU A 261 -15.07 -40.92 6.33
CA GLU A 261 -15.28 -40.21 5.08
C GLU A 261 -13.98 -40.05 4.30
N THR A 262 -14.08 -39.80 3.01
CA THR A 262 -12.91 -39.55 2.17
C THR A 262 -12.31 -38.17 2.51
N LEU A 263 -11.18 -38.14 3.21
CA LEU A 263 -10.42 -36.95 3.49
C LEU A 263 -9.59 -36.52 2.29
N HIS A 264 -9.36 -35.20 2.21
CA HIS A 264 -8.51 -34.59 1.20
C HIS A 264 -7.34 -33.87 1.85
N THR A 265 -6.14 -34.03 1.31
CA THR A 265 -4.97 -33.25 1.71
C THR A 265 -4.56 -32.31 0.58
N LEU A 266 -4.16 -31.11 0.94
CA LEU A 266 -3.75 -30.07 0.01
C LEU A 266 -2.34 -29.59 0.31
N SER A 267 -1.60 -29.29 -0.75
CA SER A 267 -0.29 -28.64 -0.64
C SER A 267 -0.07 -27.64 -1.79
N ILE A 268 0.90 -26.74 -1.59
CA ILE A 268 1.43 -25.90 -2.65
C ILE A 268 2.85 -26.34 -3.01
N VAL A 269 3.18 -26.27 -4.28
CA VAL A 269 4.46 -26.62 -4.86
C VAL A 269 4.94 -25.47 -5.76
N PHE A 270 6.23 -25.46 -6.11
CA PHE A 270 6.87 -24.44 -6.91
C PHE A 270 7.62 -25.07 -8.09
N ASP A 271 7.78 -24.30 -9.18
CA ASP A 271 8.56 -24.73 -10.36
C ASP A 271 10.01 -25.10 -10.02
N ASP A 272 10.60 -24.49 -8.99
CA ASP A 272 11.95 -24.76 -8.55
C ASP A 272 11.95 -25.96 -7.59
N GLN A 273 12.46 -27.10 -8.07
CA GLN A 273 12.55 -28.36 -7.30
C GLN A 273 13.29 -28.21 -5.97
N LYS A 274 14.15 -27.19 -5.80
CA LYS A 274 14.83 -26.91 -4.53
C LYS A 274 13.86 -26.59 -3.40
N TYR A 275 12.67 -26.08 -3.73
CA TYR A 275 11.63 -25.68 -2.76
C TYR A 275 10.45 -26.67 -2.71
N SER A 276 10.43 -27.71 -3.56
CA SER A 276 9.36 -28.72 -3.60
C SER A 276 9.58 -29.80 -2.57
N GLU A 277 8.56 -30.06 -1.73
CA GLU A 277 8.50 -31.21 -0.80
C GLU A 277 7.53 -32.30 -1.28
N GLU A 278 7.11 -32.24 -2.54
CA GLU A 278 6.09 -33.11 -3.15
C GLU A 278 6.32 -34.61 -2.93
N LYS A 279 7.58 -35.08 -3.04
CA LYS A 279 7.92 -36.47 -2.78
C LYS A 279 7.48 -36.94 -1.39
N TYR A 280 7.66 -36.09 -0.38
CA TYR A 280 7.31 -36.45 1.01
C TYR A 280 5.81 -36.36 1.29
N GLN A 281 5.14 -35.43 0.63
CA GLN A 281 3.69 -35.31 0.65
C GLN A 281 3.05 -36.56 0.06
N GLN A 282 3.56 -37.05 -1.06
CA GLN A 282 3.08 -38.26 -1.73
C GLN A 282 3.24 -39.51 -0.84
N ILE A 283 4.41 -39.69 -0.22
CA ILE A 283 4.67 -40.82 0.71
C ILE A 283 3.62 -40.87 1.83
N VAL A 284 3.29 -39.71 2.40
CA VAL A 284 2.30 -39.64 3.49
C VAL A 284 0.89 -39.90 2.98
N ALA A 285 0.50 -39.31 1.85
CA ALA A 285 -0.82 -39.49 1.26
C ALA A 285 -1.09 -40.95 0.89
N GLU A 286 -0.10 -41.63 0.27
CA GLU A 286 -0.17 -43.08 -0.05
C GLU A 286 -0.30 -43.91 1.21
N LYS A 287 0.50 -43.64 2.25
CA LYS A 287 0.40 -44.38 3.52
C LYS A 287 -0.92 -44.15 4.23
N ALA A 288 -1.46 -42.95 4.18
CA ALA A 288 -2.75 -42.60 4.76
C ALA A 288 -3.93 -43.15 3.94
N GLY A 289 -3.74 -43.50 2.67
CA GLY A 289 -4.81 -43.96 1.77
C GLY A 289 -5.80 -42.84 1.40
N ILE A 290 -5.35 -41.58 1.36
CA ILE A 290 -6.21 -40.41 1.13
C ILE A 290 -5.85 -39.69 -0.15
N LYS A 291 -6.80 -38.93 -0.70
CA LYS A 291 -6.56 -38.11 -1.90
C LYS A 291 -5.69 -36.92 -1.56
N HIS A 292 -4.65 -36.72 -2.36
CA HIS A 292 -3.74 -35.59 -2.27
C HIS A 292 -3.79 -34.74 -3.51
N GLN A 293 -3.87 -33.41 -3.33
CA GLN A 293 -3.81 -32.43 -4.42
C GLN A 293 -2.71 -31.41 -4.16
N SER A 294 -1.77 -31.32 -5.11
CA SER A 294 -0.74 -30.28 -5.12
C SER A 294 -1.12 -29.16 -6.08
N PHE A 295 -0.93 -27.92 -5.66
CA PHE A 295 -1.18 -26.73 -6.47
C PHE A 295 0.14 -25.99 -6.75
N LEU A 296 0.38 -25.73 -8.05
CA LEU A 296 1.58 -25.02 -8.48
C LEU A 296 1.38 -23.50 -8.32
N VAL A 297 2.19 -22.86 -7.49
CA VAL A 297 2.24 -21.40 -7.38
C VAL A 297 3.38 -20.87 -8.25
N THR A 298 3.04 -20.00 -9.21
CA THR A 298 4.01 -19.37 -10.13
C THR A 298 4.28 -17.92 -9.75
N GLU A 299 5.37 -17.34 -10.27
CA GLU A 299 5.67 -15.91 -10.12
C GLU A 299 4.57 -15.04 -10.73
N ASP A 300 4.01 -15.43 -11.86
CA ASP A 300 2.96 -14.66 -12.53
C ASP A 300 1.66 -14.66 -11.69
N GLU A 301 1.32 -15.77 -11.04
CA GLU A 301 0.18 -15.83 -10.12
C GLU A 301 0.41 -15.02 -8.84
N PHE A 302 1.62 -15.10 -8.25
CA PHE A 302 2.00 -14.25 -7.12
C PHE A 302 1.87 -12.77 -7.48
N ARG A 303 2.32 -12.37 -8.67
CA ARG A 303 2.19 -11.01 -9.19
C ARG A 303 0.73 -10.59 -9.35
N ALA A 304 -0.09 -11.46 -9.96
CA ALA A 304 -1.52 -11.17 -10.16
C ALA A 304 -2.31 -11.04 -8.85
N SER A 305 -1.90 -11.79 -7.82
CA SER A 305 -2.54 -11.79 -6.50
C SER A 305 -1.94 -10.76 -5.53
N PHE A 306 -0.92 -9.99 -5.94
CA PHE A 306 -0.13 -9.19 -5.00
C PHE A 306 -0.95 -8.15 -4.21
N ASP A 307 -1.79 -7.39 -4.90
CA ASP A 307 -2.63 -6.37 -4.25
C ASP A 307 -3.65 -7.04 -3.31
N ASP A 308 -4.24 -8.17 -3.70
CA ASP A 308 -5.17 -8.94 -2.88
C ASP A 308 -4.48 -9.55 -1.63
N ILE A 309 -3.21 -9.98 -1.76
CA ILE A 309 -2.38 -10.43 -0.62
C ILE A 309 -2.13 -9.26 0.34
N MET A 310 -1.82 -8.08 -0.17
CA MET A 310 -1.60 -6.88 0.66
C MET A 310 -2.88 -6.46 1.38
N ASP A 311 -4.02 -6.58 0.71
CA ASP A 311 -5.33 -6.31 1.30
C ASP A 311 -5.74 -7.40 2.32
N ALA A 312 -5.37 -8.67 2.12
CA ALA A 312 -5.60 -9.74 3.07
C ALA A 312 -4.84 -9.52 4.39
N MET A 313 -3.66 -8.92 4.32
CA MET A 313 -2.78 -8.64 5.46
C MET A 313 -3.37 -7.51 6.32
N ASP A 314 -4.16 -7.82 7.32
CA ASP A 314 -4.79 -6.82 8.20
C ASP A 314 -3.77 -5.99 8.99
N GLN A 315 -2.65 -6.61 9.39
CA GLN A 315 -1.49 -5.94 9.99
C GLN A 315 -0.19 -6.38 9.32
N PRO A 316 0.84 -5.51 9.21
CA PRO A 316 2.10 -5.83 8.54
C PRO A 316 2.81 -7.05 9.11
N SER A 317 3.17 -8.00 8.23
CA SER A 317 3.97 -9.19 8.53
C SER A 317 5.01 -9.46 7.44
N ILE A 318 6.10 -10.16 7.81
CA ILE A 318 7.07 -10.66 6.83
C ILE A 318 6.72 -12.06 6.34
N ASP A 319 5.61 -12.63 6.78
CA ASP A 319 5.16 -13.99 6.45
C ASP A 319 3.68 -13.96 6.01
N GLY A 320 3.00 -15.12 5.95
CA GLY A 320 1.57 -15.24 5.64
C GLY A 320 1.25 -15.52 4.17
N ILE A 321 2.13 -15.21 3.23
CA ILE A 321 1.86 -15.37 1.79
C ILE A 321 1.61 -16.84 1.40
N ASN A 322 2.31 -17.77 2.03
CA ASN A 322 2.06 -19.20 1.88
C ASN A 322 0.64 -19.59 2.38
N SER A 323 0.23 -19.03 3.51
CA SER A 323 -1.12 -19.23 4.05
C SER A 323 -2.19 -18.67 3.13
N TYR A 324 -1.94 -17.53 2.47
CA TYR A 324 -2.85 -16.97 1.46
C TYR A 324 -3.09 -17.96 0.30
N PHE A 325 -2.02 -18.45 -0.34
CA PHE A 325 -2.18 -19.34 -1.51
C PHE A 325 -2.79 -20.69 -1.16
N ILE A 326 -2.32 -21.35 -0.09
CA ILE A 326 -2.87 -22.64 0.27
C ILE A 326 -4.35 -22.53 0.68
N SER A 327 -4.75 -21.42 1.32
CA SER A 327 -6.15 -21.17 1.71
C SER A 327 -7.02 -20.85 0.50
N LYS A 328 -6.51 -20.06 -0.47
CA LYS A 328 -7.17 -19.79 -1.75
C LYS A 328 -7.52 -21.11 -2.45
N TYR A 329 -6.54 -21.99 -2.62
CA TYR A 329 -6.75 -23.25 -3.30
C TYR A 329 -7.63 -24.22 -2.53
N ALA A 330 -7.54 -24.24 -1.19
CA ALA A 330 -8.43 -25.05 -0.37
C ALA A 330 -9.89 -24.63 -0.56
N ARG A 331 -10.15 -23.32 -0.61
CA ARG A 331 -11.49 -22.79 -0.87
C ARG A 331 -11.98 -23.08 -2.30
N GLU A 332 -11.11 -22.90 -3.30
CA GLU A 332 -11.41 -23.26 -4.69
C GLU A 332 -11.65 -24.76 -4.87
N TYR A 333 -11.01 -25.61 -4.07
CA TYR A 333 -11.24 -27.05 -4.03
C TYR A 333 -12.58 -27.43 -3.38
N GLY A 334 -13.25 -26.49 -2.70
CA GLY A 334 -14.54 -26.68 -2.06
C GLY A 334 -14.47 -26.94 -0.55
N LEU A 335 -13.30 -26.80 0.10
CA LEU A 335 -13.18 -26.93 1.55
C LEU A 335 -13.61 -25.65 2.25
N THR A 336 -14.18 -25.79 3.43
CA THR A 336 -14.57 -24.67 4.32
C THR A 336 -13.72 -24.63 5.59
N ALA A 337 -13.19 -25.80 6.01
CA ALA A 337 -12.25 -25.89 7.12
C ALA A 337 -11.08 -26.80 6.77
N VAL A 338 -9.92 -26.60 7.42
CA VAL A 338 -8.75 -27.45 7.27
C VAL A 338 -8.00 -27.59 8.61
N LEU A 339 -7.33 -28.74 8.81
CA LEU A 339 -6.40 -28.94 9.92
C LEU A 339 -4.99 -28.52 9.51
N SER A 340 -4.27 -27.87 10.42
CA SER A 340 -2.88 -27.41 10.27
C SER A 340 -1.99 -27.89 11.42
N GLY A 341 -0.72 -28.20 11.09
CA GLY A 341 0.29 -28.66 12.07
C GLY A 341 0.93 -27.56 12.92
N LEU A 342 0.38 -26.34 12.93
CA LEU A 342 0.88 -25.23 13.76
C LEU A 342 0.82 -25.58 15.26
N GLY A 343 1.79 -25.09 16.04
CA GLY A 343 1.89 -25.32 17.49
C GLY A 343 2.83 -26.47 17.88
N ALA A 344 3.07 -27.44 17.00
CA ALA A 344 3.93 -28.59 17.30
C ALA A 344 5.41 -28.20 17.55
N ASP A 345 5.94 -27.26 16.77
CA ASP A 345 7.32 -26.80 16.91
C ASP A 345 7.55 -26.11 18.26
N GLU A 346 6.60 -25.33 18.71
CA GLU A 346 6.63 -24.55 19.95
C GLU A 346 6.51 -25.45 21.17
N LEU A 347 5.58 -26.40 21.13
CA LEU A 347 5.29 -27.28 22.29
C LEU A 347 6.30 -28.43 22.45
N PHE A 348 6.84 -28.96 21.33
CA PHE A 348 7.66 -30.18 21.33
C PHE A 348 9.09 -30.00 20.80
N GLY A 349 9.54 -28.74 20.58
CA GLY A 349 10.93 -28.40 20.29
C GLY A 349 11.40 -28.61 18.86
N GLY A 350 10.75 -27.98 17.92
CA GLY A 350 11.12 -28.00 16.51
C GLY A 350 12.18 -26.97 16.10
N TYR A 351 12.41 -25.92 16.88
CA TYR A 351 13.29 -24.79 16.53
C TYR A 351 14.73 -24.95 17.07
N ASP A 352 15.67 -24.35 16.36
CA ASP A 352 17.07 -24.30 16.80
C ASP A 352 17.27 -23.38 18.03
N SER A 353 16.36 -22.44 18.27
CA SER A 353 16.37 -21.57 19.44
C SER A 353 16.39 -22.37 20.75
N ASN A 354 15.63 -23.46 20.85
CA ASN A 354 15.60 -24.35 22.01
C ASN A 354 17.00 -24.92 22.37
N ARG A 355 17.80 -25.29 21.36
CA ARG A 355 19.13 -25.86 21.56
C ARG A 355 20.22 -24.80 21.75
N ARG A 356 20.09 -23.65 21.09
CA ARG A 356 21.05 -22.54 21.16
C ARG A 356 20.87 -21.68 22.44
N SER A 357 19.74 -21.77 23.11
CA SER A 357 19.42 -21.00 24.32
C SER A 357 20.44 -21.23 25.45
N MET A 358 21.03 -22.43 25.56
CA MET A 358 22.08 -22.73 26.54
C MET A 358 23.28 -21.75 26.43
N HIS A 359 23.56 -21.19 25.25
CA HIS A 359 24.67 -20.25 25.06
C HIS A 359 24.33 -18.83 25.51
N ILE A 360 23.04 -18.45 25.66
CA ILE A 360 22.65 -17.10 26.08
C ILE A 360 23.15 -16.81 27.50
N SER A 361 22.97 -17.73 28.42
CA SER A 361 23.40 -17.55 29.82
C SER A 361 24.92 -17.34 29.94
N LEU A 362 25.70 -17.94 29.04
CA LEU A 362 27.14 -17.71 28.95
C LEU A 362 27.47 -16.34 28.33
N LEU A 363 26.76 -15.97 27.28
CA LEU A 363 26.94 -14.67 26.64
C LEU A 363 26.58 -13.52 27.57
N LYS A 364 25.50 -13.62 28.35
CA LYS A 364 25.10 -12.59 29.32
C LYS A 364 26.13 -12.33 30.43
N LYS A 365 27.03 -13.29 30.71
CA LYS A 365 28.13 -13.12 31.67
C LYS A 365 29.35 -12.36 31.11
N LEU A 366 29.37 -12.00 29.82
CA LEU A 366 30.44 -11.24 29.20
C LEU A 366 30.52 -9.82 29.77
N PRO A 367 31.74 -9.27 30.02
CA PRO A 367 31.93 -7.91 30.48
C PRO A 367 31.26 -6.87 29.58
N SER A 368 30.80 -5.77 30.16
CA SER A 368 30.01 -4.71 29.50
C SER A 368 30.69 -4.07 28.28
N PHE A 369 32.04 -4.07 28.22
CA PHE A 369 32.75 -3.50 27.10
C PHE A 369 32.52 -4.28 25.78
N PHE A 370 32.25 -5.62 25.86
CA PHE A 370 31.92 -6.43 24.67
C PHE A 370 30.62 -5.97 24.00
N TRP A 371 29.71 -5.40 24.75
CA TRP A 371 28.43 -4.84 24.23
C TRP A 371 28.69 -3.57 23.41
N GLY A 372 29.69 -2.75 23.81
CA GLY A 372 30.11 -1.57 23.02
C GLY A 372 30.73 -1.93 21.67
N MET A 373 31.48 -3.05 21.57
CA MET A 373 32.03 -3.53 20.30
C MET A 373 30.95 -3.95 19.30
N SER A 374 29.81 -4.40 19.77
CA SER A 374 28.70 -4.84 18.88
C SER A 374 28.08 -3.68 18.08
N THR A 375 28.21 -2.42 18.55
CA THR A 375 27.78 -1.22 17.81
C THR A 375 28.64 -0.96 16.59
N ILE A 376 29.93 -1.36 16.63
CA ILE A 376 30.91 -1.23 15.53
C ILE A 376 30.66 -2.29 14.44
N LEU A 377 30.00 -3.41 14.79
CA LEU A 377 29.77 -4.54 13.89
C LEU A 377 28.73 -4.28 12.78
N GLY A 378 28.11 -3.09 12.78
CA GLY A 378 27.26 -2.59 11.69
C GLY A 378 26.13 -3.54 11.29
N ASN A 379 26.17 -4.10 10.08
CA ASN A 379 25.13 -5.00 9.54
C ASN A 379 25.40 -6.50 9.81
N SER A 380 26.44 -6.84 10.56
CA SER A 380 26.76 -8.22 10.92
C SER A 380 25.65 -8.87 11.77
N PRO A 381 25.37 -10.17 11.62
CA PRO A 381 24.50 -10.90 12.53
C PRO A 381 24.89 -10.78 14.01
N LYS A 382 26.20 -10.59 14.29
CA LYS A 382 26.73 -10.38 15.63
C LYS A 382 26.24 -9.09 16.30
N ALA A 383 25.75 -8.12 15.53
CA ALA A 383 25.16 -6.88 16.10
C ALA A 383 23.92 -7.17 16.96
N LYS A 384 23.24 -8.32 16.76
CA LYS A 384 22.09 -8.73 17.60
C LYS A 384 22.45 -8.99 19.08
N LEU A 385 23.75 -9.15 19.41
CA LEU A 385 24.22 -9.18 20.80
C LEU A 385 23.72 -7.98 21.62
N LEU A 386 23.46 -6.83 20.99
CA LEU A 386 22.90 -5.65 21.66
C LEU A 386 21.59 -5.94 22.40
N TYR A 387 20.79 -6.89 21.93
CA TYR A 387 19.52 -7.23 22.56
C TYR A 387 19.68 -7.96 23.92
N LEU A 388 20.83 -8.58 24.17
CA LEU A 388 21.11 -9.26 25.44
C LEU A 388 21.55 -8.32 26.56
N ARG A 389 21.75 -7.03 26.23
CA ARG A 389 22.20 -6.01 27.18
C ARG A 389 21.22 -5.75 28.33
N ASP A 390 19.92 -5.78 28.00
CA ASP A 390 18.87 -5.35 28.93
C ASP A 390 18.34 -6.51 29.81
N ASP A 391 18.96 -7.70 29.73
CA ASP A 391 18.62 -8.92 30.49
C ASP A 391 17.11 -9.22 30.56
N SER A 392 16.42 -9.03 29.44
CA SER A 392 14.97 -9.27 29.32
C SER A 392 14.70 -10.49 28.45
N LEU A 393 13.57 -11.21 28.75
CA LEU A 393 13.12 -12.33 27.91
C LEU A 393 12.86 -11.89 26.45
N THR A 394 12.27 -10.73 26.26
CA THR A 394 12.03 -10.19 24.90
C THR A 394 13.35 -9.87 24.18
N GLY A 395 14.38 -9.44 24.89
CA GLY A 395 15.73 -9.29 24.38
C GLY A 395 16.35 -10.62 23.92
N ASP A 396 16.16 -11.69 24.67
CA ASP A 396 16.59 -13.05 24.31
C ASP A 396 15.92 -13.53 23.02
N TYR A 397 14.61 -13.28 22.86
CA TYR A 397 13.88 -13.55 21.61
C TYR A 397 14.45 -12.77 20.43
N LEU A 398 14.64 -11.46 20.59
CA LEU A 398 15.16 -10.60 19.52
C LEU A 398 16.62 -10.93 19.14
N PHE A 399 17.41 -11.45 20.06
CA PHE A 399 18.72 -11.97 19.74
C PHE A 399 18.66 -13.13 18.72
N TYR A 400 17.69 -14.04 18.84
CA TYR A 400 17.52 -15.13 17.87
C TYR A 400 16.80 -14.69 16.61
N ARG A 401 15.62 -14.06 16.74
CA ARG A 401 14.70 -13.82 15.65
C ARG A 401 14.68 -12.39 15.13
N GLY A 402 15.18 -11.43 15.91
CA GLY A 402 15.13 -10.00 15.54
C GLY A 402 15.66 -9.71 14.15
N LEU A 403 15.00 -8.83 13.41
CA LEU A 403 15.42 -8.44 12.06
C LEU A 403 16.49 -7.35 12.11
N TYR A 404 16.23 -6.23 12.78
CA TYR A 404 17.09 -5.08 12.89
C TYR A 404 17.34 -4.73 14.35
N THR A 405 18.54 -4.26 14.68
CA THR A 405 18.93 -3.79 16.01
C THR A 405 18.42 -2.37 16.27
N PRO A 406 18.29 -1.93 17.54
CA PRO A 406 17.81 -0.58 17.85
C PRO A 406 18.54 0.57 17.12
N PRO A 407 19.88 0.61 16.99
CA PRO A 407 20.57 1.63 16.21
C PRO A 407 20.24 1.56 14.70
N GLN A 408 19.99 0.35 14.17
CA GLN A 408 19.60 0.19 12.77
C GLN A 408 18.17 0.69 12.52
N ILE A 409 17.23 0.41 13.45
CA ILE A 409 15.84 0.89 13.41
C ILE A 409 15.82 2.41 13.49
N ALA A 410 16.53 2.99 14.45
CA ALA A 410 16.66 4.45 14.61
C ALA A 410 17.11 5.13 13.32
N ARG A 411 18.13 4.55 12.65
CA ARG A 411 18.62 5.04 11.35
C ARG A 411 17.62 4.87 10.21
N ILE A 412 16.86 3.77 10.20
CA ILE A 412 15.86 3.50 9.14
C ILE A 412 14.72 4.50 9.21
N LEU A 413 14.26 4.81 10.42
CA LEU A 413 13.12 5.68 10.68
C LEU A 413 13.50 7.16 10.86
N GLY A 414 14.79 7.47 11.01
CA GLY A 414 15.26 8.85 11.27
C GLY A 414 14.88 9.37 12.65
N ILE A 415 14.80 8.50 13.67
CA ILE A 415 14.41 8.82 15.05
C ILE A 415 15.54 8.53 16.03
N GLU A 416 15.43 9.00 17.27
CA GLU A 416 16.40 8.72 18.32
C GLU A 416 16.30 7.27 18.83
N GLU A 417 17.45 6.62 19.09
CA GLU A 417 17.51 5.25 19.62
C GLU A 417 16.77 5.08 20.95
N LYS A 418 16.70 6.12 21.77
CA LYS A 418 15.95 6.07 23.03
C LYS A 418 14.45 5.82 22.81
N ILE A 419 13.87 6.36 21.72
CA ILE A 419 12.45 6.11 21.36
C ILE A 419 12.27 4.65 20.96
N VAL A 420 13.21 4.11 20.18
CA VAL A 420 13.19 2.69 19.78
C VAL A 420 13.18 1.79 21.01
N ASN A 421 14.12 2.02 21.94
CA ASN A 421 14.24 1.21 23.15
C ASN A 421 13.01 1.35 24.07
N ALA A 422 12.43 2.54 24.17
CA ALA A 422 11.20 2.77 24.95
C ALA A 422 10.00 2.00 24.37
N THR A 423 9.85 2.00 23.03
CA THR A 423 8.78 1.26 22.34
C THR A 423 8.94 -0.24 22.50
N LEU A 424 10.16 -0.78 22.33
CA LEU A 424 10.40 -2.22 22.45
C LEU A 424 10.11 -2.75 23.86
N LYS A 425 10.28 -1.93 24.92
CA LYS A 425 9.92 -2.28 26.29
C LYS A 425 8.40 -2.42 26.55
N LYS A 426 7.55 -1.89 25.66
CA LYS A 426 6.09 -2.07 25.76
C LYS A 426 5.64 -3.47 25.39
N VAL A 427 6.47 -4.22 24.65
CA VAL A 427 6.19 -5.61 24.29
C VAL A 427 6.55 -6.50 25.47
N THR A 428 5.56 -7.13 26.04
CA THR A 428 5.69 -8.01 27.20
C THR A 428 5.19 -9.42 26.88
N VAL A 429 5.65 -10.38 27.64
CA VAL A 429 5.18 -11.77 27.60
C VAL A 429 4.76 -12.19 29.00
N PRO A 430 3.83 -13.14 29.17
CA PRO A 430 3.52 -13.71 30.48
C PRO A 430 4.79 -14.21 31.20
N PRO A 431 4.84 -14.15 32.51
CA PRO A 431 5.98 -14.68 33.27
C PRO A 431 6.24 -16.16 32.97
N CYS A 432 7.51 -16.53 32.81
CA CYS A 432 7.93 -17.93 32.68
C CYS A 432 8.49 -18.39 34.01
N ASN A 433 7.86 -19.39 34.64
CA ASN A 433 8.30 -19.93 35.90
C ASN A 433 9.39 -21.02 35.78
N SER A 434 9.76 -21.43 34.56
CA SER A 434 10.86 -22.37 34.34
C SER A 434 12.22 -21.67 34.31
N SER A 435 13.21 -22.25 35.02
CA SER A 435 14.60 -21.79 34.97
C SER A 435 15.40 -22.41 33.82
N ASP A 436 14.84 -23.38 33.11
CA ASP A 436 15.49 -24.02 31.96
C ASP A 436 15.44 -23.10 30.72
N THR A 437 16.61 -22.85 30.12
CA THR A 437 16.73 -21.93 28.99
C THR A 437 16.05 -22.43 27.72
N SER A 438 15.93 -23.76 27.54
CA SER A 438 15.21 -24.32 26.38
C SER A 438 13.70 -24.15 26.55
N GLN A 439 13.18 -24.28 27.79
CA GLN A 439 11.78 -23.98 28.09
C GLN A 439 11.48 -22.47 27.96
N GLN A 440 12.39 -21.60 28.40
CA GLN A 440 12.25 -20.15 28.20
C GLN A 440 12.23 -19.81 26.71
N ALA A 441 13.06 -20.43 25.89
CA ALA A 441 13.05 -20.25 24.44
C ALA A 441 11.71 -20.71 23.83
N ALA A 442 11.20 -21.88 24.22
CA ALA A 442 9.89 -22.38 23.77
C ALA A 442 8.74 -21.47 24.20
N HIS A 443 8.80 -20.94 25.42
CA HIS A 443 7.85 -19.95 25.93
C HIS A 443 7.82 -18.68 25.05
N LEU A 444 8.99 -18.16 24.71
CA LEU A 444 9.11 -16.99 23.82
C LEU A 444 8.61 -17.26 22.39
N GLU A 445 8.92 -18.46 21.85
CA GLU A 445 8.39 -18.86 20.54
C GLU A 445 6.86 -18.95 20.55
N THR A 446 6.26 -19.48 21.63
CA THR A 446 4.81 -19.61 21.79
C THR A 446 4.12 -18.23 21.91
N HIS A 447 4.67 -17.32 22.73
CA HIS A 447 4.00 -16.05 23.06
C HIS A 447 4.32 -14.90 22.09
N LEU A 448 5.45 -14.94 21.39
CA LEU A 448 5.83 -13.90 20.45
C LEU A 448 5.69 -14.36 18.99
N PHE A 449 6.29 -15.48 18.61
CA PHE A 449 6.30 -15.91 17.20
C PHE A 449 4.98 -16.58 16.79
N MET A 450 4.57 -17.64 17.51
CA MET A 450 3.34 -18.36 17.18
C MET A 450 2.12 -17.45 17.28
N GLN A 451 1.92 -16.80 18.43
CA GLN A 451 0.74 -15.96 18.66
C GLN A 451 0.67 -14.74 17.74
N ASN A 452 1.78 -14.00 17.58
CA ASN A 452 1.75 -12.69 16.93
C ASN A 452 2.09 -12.73 15.45
N GLN A 453 2.65 -13.82 14.94
CA GLN A 453 2.94 -13.99 13.51
C GLN A 453 2.18 -15.18 12.93
N LEU A 454 2.47 -16.41 13.36
CA LEU A 454 1.93 -17.59 12.68
C LEU A 454 0.40 -17.70 12.76
N LEU A 455 -0.19 -17.51 13.94
CA LEU A 455 -1.64 -17.61 14.11
C LEU A 455 -2.37 -16.44 13.47
N LYS A 456 -1.87 -15.20 13.65
CA LYS A 456 -2.45 -14.00 13.02
C LYS A 456 -2.38 -14.08 11.51
N ASP A 457 -1.20 -14.39 10.94
CA ASP A 457 -1.02 -14.50 9.50
C ASP A 457 -1.91 -15.61 8.92
N THR A 458 -2.02 -16.73 9.61
CA THR A 458 -2.89 -17.83 9.18
C THR A 458 -4.36 -17.43 9.21
N ASP A 459 -4.83 -16.83 10.30
CA ASP A 459 -6.24 -16.41 10.43
C ASP A 459 -6.61 -15.36 9.38
N TYR A 460 -5.83 -14.26 9.26
CA TYR A 460 -6.12 -13.21 8.28
C TYR A 460 -6.14 -13.73 6.84
N MET A 461 -5.11 -14.49 6.46
CA MET A 461 -4.97 -14.99 5.10
C MET A 461 -6.01 -16.05 4.75
N SER A 462 -6.37 -16.92 5.69
CA SER A 462 -7.38 -17.95 5.44
C SER A 462 -8.80 -17.39 5.46
N MET A 463 -9.12 -16.53 6.42
CA MET A 463 -10.42 -15.87 6.51
C MET A 463 -10.67 -14.93 5.33
N TRP A 464 -9.64 -14.37 4.71
CA TRP A 464 -9.78 -13.63 3.46
C TRP A 464 -10.43 -14.44 2.33
N HIS A 465 -10.25 -15.75 2.36
CA HIS A 465 -10.85 -16.69 1.43
C HIS A 465 -12.10 -17.40 1.99
N GLY A 466 -12.53 -17.09 3.21
CA GLY A 466 -13.64 -17.78 3.88
C GLY A 466 -13.28 -19.24 4.20
N LEU A 467 -12.07 -19.48 4.68
CA LEU A 467 -11.57 -20.79 5.10
C LEU A 467 -11.15 -20.74 6.57
N GLU A 468 -11.65 -21.66 7.37
CA GLU A 468 -11.22 -21.80 8.75
C GLU A 468 -10.02 -22.76 8.88
N VAL A 469 -8.97 -22.34 9.58
CA VAL A 469 -7.82 -23.18 9.89
C VAL A 469 -7.85 -23.61 11.36
N ARG A 470 -7.97 -24.90 11.60
CA ARG A 470 -7.96 -25.55 12.91
C ARG A 470 -6.58 -26.09 13.24
N VAL A 471 -6.19 -26.06 14.51
CA VAL A 471 -4.82 -26.32 14.97
C VAL A 471 -4.78 -27.33 16.13
N PRO A 472 -4.88 -28.66 15.87
CA PRO A 472 -4.99 -29.69 16.92
C PRO A 472 -3.85 -29.69 17.92
N PHE A 473 -2.65 -29.26 17.58
CA PHE A 473 -1.56 -29.14 18.57
C PHE A 473 -1.83 -28.05 19.61
N LEU A 474 -2.72 -27.09 19.33
CA LEU A 474 -3.13 -26.05 20.27
C LEU A 474 -4.44 -26.37 21.00
N ASP A 475 -4.89 -27.62 20.93
CA ASP A 475 -5.95 -28.11 21.79
C ASP A 475 -5.54 -27.96 23.26
N LYS A 476 -6.50 -27.59 24.13
CA LYS A 476 -6.23 -27.31 25.54
C LYS A 476 -5.52 -28.46 26.24
N GLU A 477 -5.96 -29.71 26.02
CA GLU A 477 -5.36 -30.89 26.64
C GLU A 477 -3.92 -31.15 26.14
N VAL A 478 -3.63 -30.88 24.87
CA VAL A 478 -2.27 -30.99 24.31
C VAL A 478 -1.34 -29.93 24.90
N ILE A 479 -1.81 -28.68 25.05
CA ILE A 479 -1.07 -27.61 25.71
C ILE A 479 -0.79 -27.94 27.16
N ASP A 480 -1.80 -28.38 27.90
CA ASP A 480 -1.69 -28.75 29.34
C ASP A 480 -0.72 -29.92 29.51
N LEU A 481 -0.80 -30.94 28.66
CA LEU A 481 0.15 -32.05 28.64
C LEU A 481 1.60 -31.53 28.40
N ALA A 482 1.80 -30.69 27.37
CA ALA A 482 3.13 -30.19 27.05
C ALA A 482 3.76 -29.36 28.18
N ARG A 483 2.95 -28.66 28.99
CA ARG A 483 3.39 -27.87 30.15
C ARG A 483 3.80 -28.72 31.34
N ARG A 484 3.28 -29.94 31.42
CA ARG A 484 3.60 -30.91 32.48
C ARG A 484 4.86 -31.73 32.21
N ILE A 485 5.31 -31.82 30.94
CA ILE A 485 6.54 -32.56 30.58
C ILE A 485 7.76 -31.69 30.86
N PRO A 486 8.75 -32.16 31.65
CA PRO A 486 9.98 -31.41 31.93
C PRO A 486 10.81 -31.12 30.66
N PRO A 487 11.51 -29.97 30.61
CA PRO A 487 12.32 -29.59 29.46
C PRO A 487 13.44 -30.58 29.12
N GLN A 488 14.03 -31.24 30.11
CA GLN A 488 15.07 -32.28 29.92
C GLN A 488 14.55 -33.50 29.13
N ILE A 489 13.25 -33.80 29.24
CA ILE A 489 12.59 -34.84 28.45
C ILE A 489 12.19 -34.28 27.07
N LYS A 490 11.63 -33.05 26.98
CA LYS A 490 11.16 -32.48 25.71
C LYS A 490 12.29 -32.11 24.76
N TYR A 491 13.39 -31.53 25.29
CA TYR A 491 14.39 -30.82 24.48
C TYR A 491 15.79 -31.42 24.55
N ASP A 492 15.89 -32.73 24.79
CA ASP A 492 17.17 -33.45 24.86
C ASP A 492 18.01 -33.18 23.58
N PRO A 493 19.17 -32.49 23.70
CA PRO A 493 20.00 -32.13 22.55
C PRO A 493 20.60 -33.31 21.79
N LYS A 494 20.65 -34.49 22.43
CA LYS A 494 21.18 -35.74 21.86
C LYS A 494 20.15 -36.49 21.00
N LYS A 495 18.86 -36.10 21.09
CA LYS A 495 17.75 -36.71 20.35
C LYS A 495 17.40 -35.93 19.11
N LEU A 496 16.58 -36.49 18.23
CA LEU A 496 15.99 -35.77 17.11
C LEU A 496 15.09 -34.61 17.60
N LYS A 497 14.89 -33.60 16.79
CA LYS A 497 13.86 -32.57 17.05
C LYS A 497 12.50 -33.28 17.14
N LYS A 498 11.64 -32.88 18.10
CA LYS A 498 10.30 -33.45 18.31
C LYS A 498 10.33 -34.98 18.57
N TYR A 499 11.40 -35.49 19.16
CA TYR A 499 11.57 -36.92 19.32
C TYR A 499 10.41 -37.57 20.11
N LEU A 500 9.77 -36.88 21.04
CA LEU A 500 8.60 -37.39 21.74
C LEU A 500 7.45 -37.71 20.79
N LEU A 501 7.16 -36.82 19.81
CA LEU A 501 6.15 -37.09 18.78
C LEU A 501 6.59 -38.28 17.89
N ILE A 502 7.86 -38.33 17.54
CA ILE A 502 8.41 -39.44 16.74
C ILE A 502 8.28 -40.75 17.48
N GLU A 503 8.72 -40.84 18.74
CA GLU A 503 8.66 -42.07 19.54
C GLU A 503 7.21 -42.49 19.82
N ALA A 504 6.33 -41.53 20.06
CA ALA A 504 4.92 -41.81 20.27
C ALA A 504 4.24 -42.42 19.02
N PHE A 505 4.67 -42.04 17.82
CA PHE A 505 3.98 -42.45 16.59
C PHE A 505 4.89 -43.05 15.52
N LYS A 506 6.06 -43.61 15.92
CA LYS A 506 7.01 -44.22 14.96
C LYS A 506 6.46 -45.43 14.21
N ASP A 507 5.40 -46.04 14.76
CA ASP A 507 4.69 -47.15 14.12
C ASP A 507 3.85 -46.74 12.92
N ILE A 508 3.38 -45.50 12.90
CA ILE A 508 2.59 -44.95 11.78
C ILE A 508 3.36 -43.92 10.94
N LEU A 509 4.33 -43.18 11.50
CA LEU A 509 5.07 -42.16 10.82
C LEU A 509 6.17 -42.78 9.92
N PRO A 510 6.20 -42.50 8.57
CA PRO A 510 7.27 -43.00 7.69
C PRO A 510 8.65 -42.52 8.12
N GLN A 511 9.63 -43.41 8.03
CA GLN A 511 11.00 -43.13 8.45
C GLN A 511 11.63 -42.00 7.61
N GLU A 512 11.25 -41.89 6.34
CA GLU A 512 11.67 -40.86 5.39
C GLU A 512 11.27 -39.45 5.82
N ILE A 513 10.21 -39.31 6.63
CA ILE A 513 9.69 -38.03 7.10
C ILE A 513 10.54 -37.47 8.25
N TYR A 514 11.02 -38.32 9.17
CA TYR A 514 11.74 -37.83 10.36
C TYR A 514 13.26 -37.99 10.30
N ASN A 515 13.79 -38.82 9.40
CA ASN A 515 15.23 -39.01 9.22
C ASN A 515 15.86 -38.06 8.20
N ARG A 516 15.16 -37.00 7.80
CA ARG A 516 15.67 -35.98 6.88
C ARG A 516 16.02 -34.66 7.56
N GLN A 517 16.86 -33.86 6.91
CA GLN A 517 17.05 -32.47 7.31
C GLN A 517 15.76 -31.67 7.06
N LYS A 518 15.24 -30.99 8.08
CA LYS A 518 14.05 -30.13 7.93
C LYS A 518 14.36 -29.03 6.90
N GLN A 519 13.66 -29.01 5.79
CA GLN A 519 13.57 -27.85 4.94
C GLN A 519 12.40 -27.01 5.46
N GLY A 520 12.66 -25.74 5.78
CA GLY A 520 11.55 -24.83 6.08
C GLY A 520 10.73 -24.61 4.79
N PHE A 521 9.43 -24.55 4.94
CA PHE A 521 8.53 -24.20 3.84
C PHE A 521 8.82 -22.74 3.44
N THR A 522 9.64 -22.56 2.41
CA THR A 522 10.07 -21.23 1.97
C THR A 522 9.66 -21.00 0.53
N PHE A 523 8.99 -19.90 0.29
CA PHE A 523 8.71 -19.38 -1.04
C PHE A 523 10.00 -18.97 -1.75
N PRO A 524 10.06 -18.97 -3.08
CA PRO A 524 11.17 -18.42 -3.85
C PRO A 524 11.21 -16.88 -3.82
N PHE A 525 10.97 -16.29 -2.63
CA PHE A 525 10.87 -14.84 -2.40
C PHE A 525 12.09 -14.07 -2.86
N TYR A 526 13.28 -14.65 -2.77
CA TYR A 526 14.50 -13.97 -3.20
C TYR A 526 14.40 -13.52 -4.66
N LYS A 527 13.86 -14.39 -5.52
CA LYS A 527 13.70 -14.11 -6.95
C LYS A 527 12.48 -13.21 -7.21
N TRP A 528 11.35 -13.52 -6.59
CA TRP A 528 10.09 -12.81 -6.87
C TRP A 528 10.06 -11.39 -6.30
N MET A 529 10.67 -11.17 -5.13
CA MET A 529 10.73 -9.85 -4.50
C MET A 529 11.67 -8.85 -5.19
N GLU A 530 12.51 -9.27 -6.13
CA GLU A 530 13.31 -8.34 -6.92
C GLU A 530 12.46 -7.34 -7.72
N ASN A 531 11.21 -7.70 -8.00
CA ASN A 531 10.28 -6.90 -8.78
C ASN A 531 9.27 -6.11 -7.92
N ILE A 532 9.37 -6.19 -6.58
CA ILE A 532 8.50 -5.43 -5.67
C ILE A 532 9.20 -4.14 -5.25
N VAL A 533 8.53 -3.02 -5.44
CA VAL A 533 9.03 -1.69 -5.10
C VAL A 533 7.93 -0.83 -4.45
N PRO A 534 8.27 0.09 -3.54
CA PRO A 534 7.30 1.04 -3.02
C PRO A 534 6.89 2.05 -4.10
N LYS A 535 5.65 2.53 -4.04
CA LYS A 535 5.12 3.56 -4.96
C LYS A 535 5.92 4.87 -4.89
N GLN A 536 6.48 5.19 -3.72
CA GLN A 536 7.38 6.33 -3.55
C GLN A 536 8.77 5.85 -3.17
N ARG A 537 9.79 6.31 -3.90
CA ARG A 537 11.18 5.98 -3.61
C ARG A 537 11.79 6.99 -2.63
N ASN A 538 12.52 6.47 -1.65
CA ASN A 538 13.43 7.26 -0.82
C ASN A 538 14.88 6.78 -0.95
N ALA A 539 15.86 7.57 -0.49
CA ALA A 539 17.30 7.25 -0.62
C ALA A 539 17.69 5.94 0.09
N GLY A 540 17.07 5.70 1.23
CA GLY A 540 17.29 4.48 1.99
C GLY A 540 16.86 3.23 1.22
N PHE A 541 15.77 3.32 0.45
CA PHE A 541 15.28 2.25 -0.41
C PHE A 541 16.30 1.87 -1.49
N GLN A 542 16.82 2.83 -2.27
CA GLN A 542 17.75 2.54 -3.35
C GLN A 542 18.99 1.77 -2.85
N LYS A 543 19.55 2.19 -1.71
CA LYS A 543 20.69 1.50 -1.12
C LYS A 543 20.36 0.08 -0.68
N LYS A 544 19.18 -0.14 -0.08
CA LYS A 544 18.72 -1.47 0.35
C LYS A 544 18.36 -2.36 -0.83
N TYR A 545 17.70 -1.82 -1.85
CA TYR A 545 17.40 -2.55 -3.08
C TYR A 545 18.67 -3.05 -3.77
N GLN A 546 19.70 -2.21 -3.90
CA GLN A 546 20.98 -2.62 -4.45
C GLN A 546 21.68 -3.67 -3.58
N ALA A 547 21.62 -3.53 -2.24
CA ALA A 547 22.17 -4.51 -1.32
C ALA A 547 21.43 -5.86 -1.40
N PHE A 548 20.12 -5.84 -1.57
CA PHE A 548 19.29 -7.02 -1.78
C PHE A 548 19.64 -7.72 -3.11
N LYS A 549 19.67 -7.00 -4.22
CA LYS A 549 20.08 -7.54 -5.54
C LYS A 549 21.50 -8.13 -5.54
N ALA A 550 22.39 -7.56 -4.74
CA ALA A 550 23.76 -8.06 -4.57
C ALA A 550 23.86 -9.24 -3.59
N GLY A 551 22.76 -9.78 -3.06
CA GLY A 551 22.74 -10.85 -2.06
C GLY A 551 23.29 -10.46 -0.68
N LYS A 552 23.52 -9.16 -0.42
CA LYS A 552 24.07 -8.63 0.85
C LYS A 552 23.00 -8.31 1.90
N LEU A 553 21.72 -8.31 1.50
CA LEU A 553 20.59 -8.09 2.38
C LEU A 553 19.60 -9.23 2.21
N HIS A 554 19.20 -9.86 3.34
CA HIS A 554 18.22 -10.94 3.33
C HIS A 554 16.83 -10.41 2.90
N TRP A 555 16.06 -11.23 2.18
CA TRP A 555 14.75 -10.84 1.64
C TRP A 555 13.79 -10.30 2.71
N SER A 556 13.75 -10.91 3.91
CA SER A 556 12.86 -10.47 5.00
C SER A 556 13.19 -9.06 5.50
N ARG A 557 14.47 -8.69 5.55
CA ARG A 557 14.91 -7.32 5.88
C ARG A 557 14.57 -6.33 4.76
N TYR A 558 14.72 -6.76 3.52
CA TYR A 558 14.30 -5.95 2.37
C TYR A 558 12.80 -5.70 2.44
N TRP A 559 11.99 -6.76 2.58
CA TRP A 559 10.54 -6.71 2.70
C TRP A 559 10.08 -5.79 3.85
N ALA A 560 10.58 -6.01 5.07
CA ALA A 560 10.26 -5.17 6.21
C ALA A 560 10.58 -3.69 5.96
N SER A 561 11.72 -3.41 5.30
CA SER A 561 12.10 -2.04 4.99
C SER A 561 11.21 -1.36 3.95
N ILE A 562 10.61 -2.14 3.04
CA ILE A 562 9.65 -1.62 2.07
C ILE A 562 8.32 -1.29 2.76
N LEU A 563 7.76 -2.25 3.52
CA LEU A 563 6.47 -2.09 4.20
C LEU A 563 6.43 -0.85 5.09
N VAL A 564 7.49 -0.60 5.86
CA VAL A 564 7.58 0.56 6.77
C VAL A 564 7.60 1.90 6.02
N ASN A 565 8.18 1.94 4.81
CA ASN A 565 8.36 3.19 4.05
C ASN A 565 7.28 3.44 2.98
N SER A 566 6.35 2.53 2.79
CA SER A 566 5.41 2.57 1.67
C SER A 566 4.01 3.08 2.00
N ASN A 567 3.73 3.45 3.25
CA ASN A 567 2.37 3.81 3.70
C ASN A 567 1.28 2.88 3.12
N SER A 568 1.51 1.57 3.17
CA SER A 568 0.66 0.49 2.63
C SER A 568 0.53 0.41 1.10
N HIS A 569 1.27 1.19 0.31
CA HIS A 569 1.17 1.16 -1.15
C HIS A 569 2.42 0.58 -1.80
N LEU A 570 2.43 -0.74 -1.97
CA LEU A 570 3.41 -1.47 -2.78
C LEU A 570 2.80 -1.80 -4.14
N HIS A 571 3.66 -2.05 -5.11
CA HIS A 571 3.25 -2.59 -6.40
C HIS A 571 4.36 -3.45 -6.99
N PHE A 572 3.97 -4.36 -7.89
CA PHE A 572 4.87 -5.12 -8.71
C PHE A 572 5.31 -4.31 -9.92
N LEU A 573 6.61 -4.26 -10.20
CA LEU A 573 7.09 -3.78 -11.49
C LEU A 573 6.63 -4.74 -12.58
N GLN A 574 6.16 -4.18 -13.71
CA GLN A 574 5.88 -5.00 -14.89
C GLN A 574 7.14 -5.74 -15.32
N LYS A 575 7.00 -6.95 -15.89
CA LYS A 575 8.11 -7.86 -16.26
C LYS A 575 9.17 -7.17 -17.15
N ASP A 576 8.75 -6.19 -17.97
CA ASP A 576 9.58 -5.43 -18.91
C ASP A 576 9.63 -3.92 -18.57
N PHE A 577 9.67 -3.55 -17.29
CA PHE A 577 9.76 -2.14 -16.93
C PHE A 577 11.01 -1.47 -17.51
N LYS A 578 10.83 -0.25 -18.01
CA LYS A 578 11.91 0.57 -18.55
C LYS A 578 12.48 1.50 -17.49
N ARG A 579 13.79 1.69 -17.51
CA ARG A 579 14.43 2.77 -16.75
C ARG A 579 14.58 3.98 -17.67
N VAL A 580 13.93 5.08 -17.29
CA VAL A 580 13.94 6.29 -18.06
C VAL A 580 14.60 7.44 -17.30
N LYS A 581 15.11 8.44 -18.03
CA LYS A 581 15.63 9.66 -17.42
C LYS A 581 15.22 10.87 -18.22
N LEU A 582 14.78 11.93 -17.52
CA LEU A 582 14.55 13.23 -18.12
C LEU A 582 15.73 14.17 -17.81
N LEU A 583 16.33 14.73 -18.86
CA LEU A 583 17.36 15.77 -18.74
C LEU A 583 16.78 17.12 -19.18
N ASN A 584 16.74 18.09 -18.27
CA ASN A 584 16.20 19.42 -18.47
C ASN A 584 17.27 20.49 -18.40
N LEU A 585 17.00 21.65 -19.02
CA LEU A 585 17.73 22.88 -18.67
C LEU A 585 17.22 23.42 -17.36
N ILE A 586 15.89 23.59 -17.24
CA ILE A 586 15.20 24.18 -16.11
C ILE A 586 13.77 23.59 -16.01
N ALA A 587 13.29 23.38 -14.79
CA ALA A 587 11.92 22.94 -14.53
C ALA A 587 11.24 23.77 -13.42
N PHE A 588 11.97 24.09 -12.33
CA PHE A 588 11.42 24.64 -11.11
C PHE A 588 11.77 26.12 -10.88
N SER A 589 12.92 26.59 -11.32
CA SER A 589 13.37 27.97 -11.10
C SER A 589 12.90 28.95 -12.16
N GLY A 590 11.97 28.56 -13.04
CA GLY A 590 11.36 29.38 -14.08
C GLY A 590 9.84 29.28 -14.13
N THR A 591 9.18 30.26 -14.80
CA THR A 591 7.71 30.38 -14.89
C THR A 591 7.16 30.32 -16.32
N GLY A 592 7.96 29.90 -17.31
CA GLY A 592 7.54 29.82 -18.72
C GLY A 592 6.77 28.55 -19.08
N GLY A 593 6.30 28.48 -20.34
CA GLY A 593 5.55 27.31 -20.82
C GLY A 593 6.37 26.02 -20.88
N ILE A 594 7.68 26.12 -21.18
CA ILE A 594 8.60 24.97 -21.19
C ILE A 594 8.77 24.41 -19.77
N GLU A 595 8.91 25.29 -18.79
CA GLU A 595 9.02 24.92 -17.37
C GLU A 595 7.73 24.26 -16.85
N LYS A 596 6.55 24.80 -17.20
CA LYS A 596 5.25 24.16 -16.90
C LYS A 596 5.16 22.76 -17.52
N PHE A 597 5.53 22.60 -18.78
CA PHE A 597 5.59 21.32 -19.46
C PHE A 597 6.53 20.36 -18.72
N ASN A 598 7.75 20.78 -18.40
CA ASN A 598 8.73 19.94 -17.71
C ASN A 598 8.24 19.47 -16.34
N ARG A 599 7.57 20.33 -15.56
CA ARG A 599 6.94 19.95 -14.27
C ARG A 599 5.84 18.89 -14.48
N SER A 600 4.95 19.12 -15.44
CA SER A 600 3.89 18.15 -15.77
C SER A 600 4.46 16.82 -16.27
N PHE A 601 5.53 16.85 -17.07
CA PHE A 601 6.21 15.65 -17.54
C PHE A 601 6.87 14.88 -16.39
N LEU A 602 7.52 15.57 -15.45
CA LEU A 602 8.08 14.99 -14.23
C LEU A 602 6.99 14.34 -13.37
N LYS A 603 5.86 15.02 -13.17
CA LYS A 603 4.72 14.47 -12.44
C LYS A 603 4.14 13.22 -13.12
N ALA A 604 4.02 13.23 -14.46
CA ALA A 604 3.56 12.07 -15.22
C ALA A 604 4.52 10.87 -15.08
N LEU A 605 5.84 11.12 -15.08
CA LEU A 605 6.84 10.08 -14.80
C LEU A 605 6.71 9.53 -13.38
N THR A 606 6.49 10.39 -12.37
CA THR A 606 6.25 9.97 -10.98
C THR A 606 5.02 9.09 -10.86
N ASP A 607 3.92 9.47 -11.52
CA ASP A 607 2.68 8.70 -11.49
C ASP A 607 2.82 7.36 -12.21
N LEU A 608 3.46 7.32 -13.40
CA LEU A 608 3.76 6.07 -14.10
C LEU A 608 4.71 5.15 -13.33
N GLU A 609 5.64 5.71 -12.57
CA GLU A 609 6.45 4.94 -11.62
C GLU A 609 5.58 4.37 -10.49
N SER A 610 4.67 5.18 -9.93
CA SER A 610 3.73 4.73 -8.90
C SER A 610 2.75 3.67 -9.39
N GLU A 611 2.47 3.62 -10.70
CA GLU A 611 1.68 2.58 -11.39
C GLU A 611 2.52 1.33 -11.75
N GLY A 612 3.81 1.28 -11.41
CA GLY A 612 4.70 0.16 -11.73
C GLY A 612 5.07 0.01 -13.20
N VAL A 613 4.86 1.04 -14.03
CA VAL A 613 5.11 1.00 -15.48
C VAL A 613 6.59 1.16 -15.82
N LEU A 614 7.28 2.01 -15.07
CA LEU A 614 8.68 2.38 -15.31
C LEU A 614 9.41 2.77 -14.03
N LEU A 615 10.71 3.02 -14.13
CA LEU A 615 11.51 3.69 -13.10
C LEU A 615 12.08 4.99 -13.68
N ALA A 616 11.82 6.14 -13.00
CA ALA A 616 12.21 7.46 -13.49
C ALA A 616 13.29 8.11 -12.62
N ASP A 617 14.28 8.69 -13.26
CA ASP A 617 15.23 9.65 -12.68
C ASP A 617 15.17 10.96 -13.49
N ALA A 618 15.54 12.07 -12.89
CA ALA A 618 15.64 13.34 -13.59
C ALA A 618 16.88 14.15 -13.21
N ALA A 619 17.33 15.01 -14.11
CA ALA A 619 18.37 15.98 -13.80
C ALA A 619 18.17 17.30 -14.53
N SER A 620 18.54 18.41 -13.87
CA SER A 620 18.48 19.75 -14.42
C SER A 620 19.84 20.46 -14.37
N ALA A 621 20.17 21.16 -15.45
CA ALA A 621 21.41 21.90 -15.54
C ALA A 621 21.42 23.17 -14.66
N TYR A 622 20.26 23.80 -14.48
CA TYR A 622 20.16 25.12 -13.81
C TYR A 622 19.46 25.07 -12.46
N ASP A 623 18.49 24.20 -12.23
CA ASP A 623 17.83 24.05 -10.93
C ASP A 623 18.81 23.47 -9.88
N GLY A 624 18.59 23.77 -8.61
CA GLY A 624 19.29 23.17 -7.47
C GLY A 624 18.54 21.94 -6.92
N GLU A 625 17.24 22.08 -6.73
CA GLU A 625 16.34 21.07 -6.14
C GLU A 625 15.05 20.96 -6.96
N SER A 626 14.29 19.85 -6.75
CA SER A 626 12.95 19.68 -7.27
C SER A 626 11.90 20.15 -6.26
N ASP A 627 10.69 20.40 -6.75
CA ASP A 627 9.49 20.47 -5.95
C ASP A 627 8.92 19.06 -5.79
N GLU A 628 8.78 18.60 -4.55
CA GLU A 628 8.32 17.24 -4.23
C GLU A 628 6.88 16.97 -4.66
N HIS A 629 6.06 17.99 -4.87
CA HIS A 629 4.71 17.82 -5.44
C HIS A 629 4.77 17.23 -6.86
N TYR A 630 5.77 17.61 -7.64
CA TYR A 630 5.92 17.12 -9.01
C TYR A 630 6.88 15.93 -9.13
N PHE A 631 8.01 15.95 -8.40
CA PHE A 631 9.02 14.90 -8.53
C PHE A 631 9.89 14.77 -7.27
N PRO A 632 10.14 13.53 -6.78
CA PRO A 632 10.91 13.31 -5.56
C PRO A 632 12.34 13.88 -5.63
N LYS A 633 12.74 14.70 -4.63
CA LYS A 633 14.08 15.34 -4.55
C LYS A 633 15.22 14.35 -4.70
N LEU A 634 15.05 13.12 -4.25
CA LEU A 634 16.11 12.11 -4.14
C LEU A 634 16.51 11.46 -5.46
N VAL A 635 15.61 11.43 -6.42
CA VAL A 635 15.85 10.91 -7.78
C VAL A 635 15.99 12.06 -8.78
N TYR A 636 15.93 13.30 -8.28
CA TYR A 636 16.20 14.52 -9.04
C TYR A 636 17.60 15.06 -8.71
N LYS A 637 18.40 15.34 -9.75
CA LYS A 637 19.73 15.88 -9.58
C LYS A 637 19.84 17.29 -10.17
N GLY A 638 19.73 18.27 -9.30
CA GLY A 638 19.97 19.68 -9.68
C GLY A 638 21.46 20.02 -9.70
N TYR A 639 21.92 20.69 -10.73
CA TYR A 639 23.33 21.08 -10.85
C TYR A 639 23.61 22.55 -10.57
N GLY A 640 22.59 23.38 -10.36
CA GLY A 640 22.74 24.77 -9.93
C GLY A 640 23.67 25.57 -10.85
N LYS A 641 23.49 25.48 -12.17
CA LYS A 641 24.33 26.12 -13.22
C LYS A 641 25.74 25.52 -13.43
N ARG A 642 26.11 24.43 -12.75
CA ARG A 642 27.41 23.71 -12.94
C ARG A 642 27.38 22.86 -14.22
N ARG A 643 27.38 23.52 -15.39
CA ARG A 643 27.18 22.87 -16.70
C ARG A 643 28.14 21.72 -17.01
N ASN A 644 29.43 21.87 -16.74
CA ASN A 644 30.42 20.82 -17.01
C ASN A 644 30.19 19.57 -16.17
N ALA A 645 29.88 19.75 -14.89
CA ALA A 645 29.52 18.64 -14.01
C ALA A 645 28.23 17.92 -14.47
N PHE A 646 27.22 18.68 -14.93
CA PHE A 646 26.02 18.12 -15.51
C PHE A 646 26.36 17.24 -16.74
N VAL A 647 27.11 17.79 -17.71
CA VAL A 647 27.43 17.09 -18.96
C VAL A 647 28.22 15.79 -18.67
N VAL A 648 29.26 15.86 -17.86
CA VAL A 648 30.13 14.71 -17.55
C VAL A 648 29.36 13.63 -16.79
N ASN A 649 28.71 13.99 -15.69
CA ASN A 649 28.02 13.01 -14.83
C ASN A 649 26.84 12.35 -15.53
N GLU A 650 26.08 13.10 -16.35
CA GLU A 650 24.93 12.53 -17.03
C GLU A 650 25.33 11.66 -18.24
N ALA A 651 26.43 11.99 -18.91
CA ALA A 651 26.97 11.14 -19.96
C ALA A 651 27.47 9.78 -19.42
N PHE A 652 28.29 9.78 -18.39
CA PHE A 652 28.80 8.54 -17.77
C PHE A 652 27.71 7.73 -17.03
N GLY A 653 26.75 8.41 -16.42
CA GLY A 653 25.61 7.79 -15.71
C GLY A 653 24.54 7.17 -16.63
N SER A 654 24.66 7.32 -17.94
CA SER A 654 23.63 6.91 -18.92
C SER A 654 23.42 5.40 -19.06
N ARG A 655 24.41 4.59 -18.72
CA ARG A 655 24.43 3.12 -18.93
C ARG A 655 23.28 2.34 -18.27
N LYS A 656 22.66 2.91 -17.25
CA LYS A 656 21.58 2.24 -16.50
C LYS A 656 20.17 2.51 -17.07
N TYR A 657 20.03 3.35 -18.10
CA TYR A 657 18.76 3.73 -18.68
C TYR A 657 18.48 3.03 -20.01
N ASN A 658 17.22 2.70 -20.25
CA ASN A 658 16.71 2.20 -21.51
C ASN A 658 16.41 3.35 -22.46
N GLU A 659 15.89 4.47 -21.91
CA GLU A 659 15.50 5.65 -22.67
C GLU A 659 15.85 6.94 -21.89
N ILE A 660 16.34 7.95 -22.60
CA ILE A 660 16.64 9.28 -22.04
C ILE A 660 15.87 10.33 -22.82
N PHE A 661 15.00 11.05 -22.14
CA PHE A 661 14.28 12.20 -22.66
C PHE A 661 15.17 13.44 -22.55
N ILE A 662 15.34 14.15 -23.65
CA ILE A 662 16.10 15.41 -23.73
C ILE A 662 15.12 16.55 -23.85
N GLY A 663 14.95 17.31 -22.79
CA GLY A 663 13.95 18.37 -22.68
C GLY A 663 14.23 19.64 -23.52
N HIS A 664 15.37 19.76 -24.19
CA HIS A 664 15.68 20.96 -25.03
C HIS A 664 16.87 20.69 -25.94
N VAL A 665 16.85 21.24 -27.17
CA VAL A 665 17.94 21.12 -28.18
C VAL A 665 19.30 21.64 -27.69
N ASN A 666 19.34 22.56 -26.75
CA ASN A 666 20.58 23.07 -26.15
C ASN A 666 21.34 22.01 -25.32
N LEU A 667 20.72 20.88 -25.05
CA LEU A 667 21.35 19.72 -24.41
C LEU A 667 22.03 18.78 -25.42
N GLY A 668 22.20 19.18 -26.64
CA GLY A 668 22.84 18.38 -27.72
C GLY A 668 24.20 17.82 -27.38
N VAL A 669 25.05 18.57 -26.62
CA VAL A 669 26.37 18.10 -26.20
C VAL A 669 26.27 16.88 -25.28
N VAL A 670 25.40 16.91 -24.26
CA VAL A 670 25.22 15.77 -23.35
C VAL A 670 24.59 14.59 -24.09
N ALA A 671 23.64 14.81 -24.98
CA ALA A 671 23.05 13.78 -25.81
C ALA A 671 24.08 13.08 -26.73
N PHE A 672 24.99 13.85 -27.32
CA PHE A 672 26.10 13.30 -28.12
C PHE A 672 27.02 12.41 -27.31
N LEU A 673 27.44 12.87 -26.15
CA LEU A 673 28.30 12.07 -25.23
C LEU A 673 27.57 10.85 -24.71
N ILE A 674 26.27 10.94 -24.41
CA ILE A 674 25.46 9.78 -24.03
C ILE A 674 25.49 8.71 -25.12
N LYS A 675 25.25 9.08 -26.40
CA LYS A 675 25.31 8.12 -27.52
C LYS A 675 26.71 7.54 -27.72
N LEU A 676 27.74 8.31 -27.43
CA LEU A 676 29.13 7.82 -27.51
C LEU A 676 29.41 6.76 -26.44
N PHE A 677 28.98 6.98 -25.18
CA PHE A 677 29.25 6.06 -24.06
C PHE A 677 28.22 4.93 -23.92
N ASN A 678 27.00 5.13 -24.44
CA ASN A 678 25.90 4.16 -24.44
C ASN A 678 25.15 4.19 -25.77
N PRO A 679 25.67 3.58 -26.85
CA PRO A 679 25.04 3.60 -28.18
C PRO A 679 23.63 2.97 -28.22
N LYS A 680 23.34 2.04 -27.29
CA LYS A 680 22.07 1.30 -27.22
C LYS A 680 20.92 2.06 -26.55
N VAL A 681 21.20 3.15 -25.82
CA VAL A 681 20.16 3.92 -25.15
C VAL A 681 19.29 4.65 -26.19
N LYS A 682 17.98 4.58 -26.03
CA LYS A 682 17.04 5.36 -26.84
C LYS A 682 17.08 6.82 -26.38
N ILE A 683 17.29 7.76 -27.30
CA ILE A 683 17.20 9.19 -27.05
C ILE A 683 15.92 9.73 -27.65
N THR A 684 15.05 10.28 -26.81
CA THR A 684 13.82 10.96 -27.22
C THR A 684 13.98 12.46 -26.96
N LEU A 685 13.97 13.26 -28.03
CA LEU A 685 14.03 14.72 -27.95
C LEU A 685 12.61 15.31 -27.79
N ILE A 686 12.44 16.27 -26.90
CA ILE A 686 11.20 17.05 -26.78
C ILE A 686 11.41 18.40 -27.54
N ALA A 687 10.55 18.68 -28.52
CA ALA A 687 10.56 19.88 -29.34
C ALA A 687 9.36 20.78 -28.97
N HIS A 688 9.64 21.89 -28.29
CA HIS A 688 8.62 22.79 -27.75
C HIS A 688 8.15 23.88 -28.74
N GLY A 689 8.90 24.14 -29.84
CA GLY A 689 8.48 25.09 -30.84
C GLY A 689 9.61 25.98 -31.39
N ILE A 690 9.64 27.22 -30.97
CA ILE A 690 10.51 28.28 -31.57
C ILE A 690 11.99 27.89 -31.63
N GLU A 691 12.48 27.12 -30.66
CA GLU A 691 13.88 26.69 -30.58
C GLU A 691 14.33 25.80 -31.76
N VAL A 692 13.37 25.14 -32.44
CA VAL A 692 13.61 24.30 -33.60
C VAL A 692 13.09 24.90 -34.94
N TRP A 693 12.40 26.04 -34.90
CA TRP A 693 11.84 26.65 -36.11
C TRP A 693 12.85 27.42 -36.97
N LYS A 694 13.98 27.84 -36.39
CA LYS A 694 15.09 28.44 -37.14
C LYS A 694 16.07 27.35 -37.56
N PRO A 695 16.69 27.45 -38.73
CA PRO A 695 17.76 26.54 -39.14
C PRO A 695 18.88 26.50 -38.08
N LEU A 696 19.11 25.33 -37.49
CA LEU A 696 20.17 25.09 -36.53
C LEU A 696 21.39 24.45 -37.17
N THR A 697 22.56 24.68 -36.59
CA THR A 697 23.85 24.16 -37.08
C THR A 697 24.56 23.38 -35.98
N GLY A 698 25.62 22.64 -36.32
CA GLY A 698 26.47 21.95 -35.36
C GLY A 698 25.72 20.94 -34.55
N ILE A 699 26.04 20.89 -33.26
CA ILE A 699 25.52 19.91 -32.30
C ILE A 699 23.98 19.96 -32.07
N LYS A 700 23.39 21.17 -32.26
CA LYS A 700 21.94 21.33 -32.17
C LYS A 700 21.20 20.70 -33.35
N LYS A 701 21.76 20.74 -34.54
CA LYS A 701 21.25 20.03 -35.72
C LYS A 701 21.49 18.52 -35.56
N TRP A 702 22.65 18.17 -35.01
CA TRP A 702 23.00 16.77 -34.77
C TRP A 702 21.95 16.05 -33.91
N ILE A 703 21.52 16.63 -32.78
CA ILE A 703 20.56 15.99 -31.88
C ILE A 703 19.21 15.77 -32.57
N ILE A 704 18.71 16.72 -33.39
CA ILE A 704 17.46 16.56 -34.13
C ILE A 704 17.57 15.37 -35.12
N ASN A 705 18.69 15.24 -35.80
CA ASN A 705 18.87 14.23 -36.83
C ASN A 705 19.18 12.85 -36.24
N ASN A 706 19.77 12.77 -35.04
CA ASN A 706 20.26 11.53 -34.43
C ASN A 706 19.48 11.06 -33.19
N SER A 707 18.43 11.79 -32.76
CA SER A 707 17.48 11.27 -31.75
C SER A 707 16.72 10.09 -32.33
N ASP A 708 16.49 9.05 -31.55
CA ASP A 708 15.73 7.89 -32.00
C ASP A 708 14.24 8.25 -32.18
N HIS A 709 13.75 9.20 -31.38
CA HIS A 709 12.37 9.69 -31.43
C HIS A 709 12.30 11.19 -31.08
N ILE A 710 11.26 11.88 -31.58
CA ILE A 710 10.99 13.28 -31.27
C ILE A 710 9.52 13.43 -30.85
N LEU A 711 9.29 13.98 -29.65
CA LEU A 711 7.99 14.44 -29.20
C LEU A 711 7.81 15.89 -29.58
N SER A 712 6.86 16.17 -30.45
CA SER A 712 6.55 17.52 -30.94
C SER A 712 5.27 18.02 -30.29
N VAL A 713 5.30 19.20 -29.67
CA VAL A 713 4.13 19.73 -28.94
C VAL A 713 2.98 20.17 -29.86
N SER A 714 3.22 20.30 -31.18
CA SER A 714 2.19 20.68 -32.13
C SER A 714 2.46 20.14 -33.54
N ASN A 715 1.42 20.01 -34.36
CA ASN A 715 1.53 19.71 -35.81
C ASN A 715 2.34 20.79 -36.56
N PHE A 716 2.22 22.06 -36.14
CA PHE A 716 3.02 23.13 -36.70
C PHE A 716 4.52 22.88 -36.48
N THR A 717 4.94 22.57 -35.28
CA THR A 717 6.35 22.22 -34.94
C THR A 717 6.81 20.97 -35.68
N LYS A 718 5.98 19.94 -35.82
CA LYS A 718 6.25 18.74 -36.62
C LYS A 718 6.53 19.12 -38.09
N LYS A 719 5.70 19.98 -38.68
CA LYS A 719 5.89 20.46 -40.04
C LYS A 719 7.25 21.20 -40.23
N GLN A 720 7.63 22.02 -39.25
CA GLN A 720 8.94 22.71 -39.29
C GLN A 720 10.11 21.70 -39.23
N LEU A 721 9.98 20.61 -38.44
CA LEU A 721 11.01 19.54 -38.37
C LEU A 721 11.10 18.75 -39.68
N LEU A 722 9.97 18.44 -40.30
CA LEU A 722 9.91 17.76 -41.61
C LEU A 722 10.55 18.63 -42.73
N ASP A 723 10.16 19.88 -42.80
CA ASP A 723 10.53 20.78 -43.89
C ASP A 723 12.01 21.20 -43.80
N LYS A 724 12.49 21.58 -42.62
CA LYS A 724 13.82 22.17 -42.44
C LYS A 724 14.93 21.17 -42.17
N TYR A 725 14.63 20.09 -41.45
CA TYR A 725 15.64 19.11 -41.05
C TYR A 725 15.49 17.75 -41.75
N LYS A 726 14.42 17.58 -42.54
CA LYS A 726 14.11 16.32 -43.26
C LYS A 726 14.05 15.09 -42.35
N VAL A 727 13.58 15.28 -41.11
CA VAL A 727 13.38 14.17 -40.14
C VAL A 727 12.28 13.26 -40.69
N PRO A 728 12.45 11.93 -40.71
CA PRO A 728 11.40 11.01 -41.14
C PRO A 728 10.14 11.11 -40.24
N SER A 729 8.96 11.18 -40.88
CA SER A 729 7.68 11.41 -40.17
C SER A 729 7.39 10.36 -39.08
N HIS A 730 7.80 9.09 -39.26
CA HIS A 730 7.63 8.03 -38.30
C HIS A 730 8.42 8.22 -36.98
N ARG A 731 9.47 9.07 -37.04
CA ARG A 731 10.25 9.44 -35.83
C ARG A 731 9.63 10.58 -35.03
N ILE A 732 8.55 11.20 -35.50
CA ILE A 732 7.95 12.36 -34.85
C ILE A 732 6.52 12.02 -34.41
N THR A 733 6.27 12.03 -33.10
CA THR A 733 4.93 11.92 -32.53
C THR A 733 4.45 13.26 -32.00
N ILE A 734 3.19 13.60 -32.27
CA ILE A 734 2.56 14.77 -31.67
C ILE A 734 2.29 14.45 -30.19
N PHE A 735 2.80 15.32 -29.33
CA PHE A 735 2.69 15.21 -27.88
C PHE A 735 2.31 16.59 -27.31
N PRO A 736 1.00 16.91 -27.28
CA PRO A 736 0.53 18.25 -26.89
C PRO A 736 0.90 18.59 -25.44
N ASN A 737 0.99 19.88 -25.16
CA ASN A 737 1.09 20.38 -23.79
C ASN A 737 -0.17 20.03 -23.00
N THR A 738 -0.09 20.14 -21.69
CA THR A 738 -1.18 19.84 -20.76
C THR A 738 -1.44 21.00 -19.82
N ILE A 739 -2.61 20.98 -19.20
CA ILE A 739 -2.93 21.81 -18.04
C ILE A 739 -2.15 21.24 -16.84
N ASP A 740 -1.63 22.14 -16.00
CA ASP A 740 -0.88 21.75 -14.81
C ASP A 740 -1.69 20.77 -13.92
N PRO A 741 -1.09 19.67 -13.42
CA PRO A 741 -1.80 18.68 -12.59
C PRO A 741 -2.44 19.26 -11.32
N TYR A 742 -1.97 20.40 -10.85
CA TYR A 742 -2.50 21.10 -9.66
C TYR A 742 -3.39 22.29 -9.99
N PHE A 743 -3.73 22.47 -11.27
CA PHE A 743 -4.66 23.50 -11.71
C PHE A 743 -6.06 23.26 -11.13
N LYS A 744 -6.60 24.25 -10.41
CA LYS A 744 -7.91 24.16 -9.77
C LYS A 744 -9.00 24.50 -10.78
N TYR A 745 -9.60 23.47 -11.35
CA TYR A 745 -10.75 23.66 -12.25
C TYR A 745 -11.94 24.28 -11.49
N PRO A 746 -12.54 25.39 -12.01
CA PRO A 746 -13.68 25.99 -11.33
C PRO A 746 -14.92 25.10 -11.45
N ASN A 747 -15.65 24.97 -10.34
CA ASN A 747 -16.96 24.29 -10.31
C ASN A 747 -18.11 25.24 -10.70
N THR A 748 -17.89 26.53 -10.59
CA THR A 748 -18.84 27.61 -10.95
C THR A 748 -18.10 28.66 -11.77
N PHE A 749 -18.81 29.30 -12.70
CA PHE A 749 -18.22 30.29 -13.62
C PHE A 749 -18.61 31.71 -13.23
N ASN A 750 -18.53 32.03 -11.95
CA ASN A 750 -18.88 33.33 -11.41
C ASN A 750 -17.67 34.27 -11.47
N HIS A 751 -17.92 35.56 -11.78
CA HIS A 751 -16.89 36.58 -11.77
C HIS A 751 -16.50 36.95 -10.34
N PRO A 752 -15.21 36.90 -9.95
CA PRO A 752 -14.73 37.23 -8.60
C PRO A 752 -14.90 38.73 -8.28
N ASP A 753 -15.67 39.05 -7.25
CA ASP A 753 -15.97 40.43 -6.89
C ASP A 753 -14.76 41.24 -6.41
N TYR A 754 -13.74 40.57 -5.83
CA TYR A 754 -12.52 41.25 -5.39
C TYR A 754 -11.68 41.75 -6.58
N LEU A 755 -11.68 41.04 -7.72
CA LEU A 755 -11.02 41.49 -8.96
C LEU A 755 -11.80 42.60 -9.63
N LYS A 756 -13.16 42.59 -9.59
CA LYS A 756 -13.97 43.70 -10.09
C LYS A 756 -13.61 45.00 -9.34
N LYS A 757 -13.47 44.93 -8.01
CA LYS A 757 -13.03 46.05 -7.18
C LYS A 757 -11.58 46.48 -7.51
N ARG A 758 -10.66 45.50 -7.62
CA ARG A 758 -9.23 45.79 -7.94
C ARG A 758 -9.04 46.56 -9.24
N TYR A 759 -9.78 46.17 -10.26
CA TYR A 759 -9.67 46.76 -11.60
C TYR A 759 -10.74 47.81 -11.90
N ASN A 760 -11.52 48.24 -10.92
CA ASN A 760 -12.61 49.22 -11.07
C ASN A 760 -13.58 48.85 -12.21
N ILE A 761 -13.97 47.57 -12.30
CA ILE A 761 -14.91 47.04 -13.29
C ILE A 761 -16.32 47.42 -12.85
N THR A 762 -17.06 48.12 -13.72
CA THR A 762 -18.45 48.50 -13.46
C THR A 762 -19.43 47.45 -13.97
N GLU A 763 -20.63 47.46 -13.44
CA GLU A 763 -21.68 46.55 -13.85
C GLU A 763 -22.00 46.67 -15.33
N GLY A 764 -22.15 45.53 -16.05
CA GLY A 764 -22.38 45.50 -17.48
C GLY A 764 -21.13 45.75 -18.36
N GLN A 765 -19.97 45.96 -17.78
CA GLN A 765 -18.72 46.11 -18.54
C GLN A 765 -18.22 44.74 -19.04
N LYS A 766 -17.87 44.65 -20.33
CA LYS A 766 -17.31 43.48 -20.98
C LYS A 766 -15.81 43.45 -20.86
N ILE A 767 -15.26 42.31 -20.42
CA ILE A 767 -13.83 42.18 -20.16
C ILE A 767 -13.14 41.28 -21.19
N ILE A 768 -12.22 41.87 -21.94
CA ILE A 768 -11.26 41.15 -22.78
C ILE A 768 -10.00 40.89 -21.93
N TYR A 769 -9.44 39.69 -22.03
CA TYR A 769 -8.28 39.30 -21.23
C TYR A 769 -7.19 38.69 -22.09
N THR A 770 -5.94 39.05 -21.78
CA THR A 770 -4.73 38.38 -22.30
C THR A 770 -3.76 38.12 -21.17
N LEU A 771 -3.24 36.89 -21.10
CA LEU A 771 -2.16 36.50 -20.17
C LEU A 771 -0.94 36.11 -20.98
N THR A 772 0.10 36.96 -20.94
CA THR A 772 1.32 36.76 -21.72
C THR A 772 2.51 37.47 -21.11
N ARG A 773 3.74 37.05 -21.47
CA ARG A 773 4.94 37.84 -21.16
C ARG A 773 5.00 39.05 -22.10
N LEU A 774 5.18 40.23 -21.55
CA LEU A 774 5.42 41.43 -22.30
C LEU A 774 6.94 41.66 -22.42
N SER A 775 7.52 41.27 -23.55
CA SER A 775 8.96 41.37 -23.79
C SER A 775 9.26 41.99 -25.14
N HIS A 776 10.21 42.95 -25.18
CA HIS A 776 10.65 43.59 -26.39
C HIS A 776 11.15 42.61 -27.48
N THR A 777 11.52 41.36 -27.07
CA THR A 777 11.91 40.27 -27.97
C THR A 777 10.75 39.41 -28.44
N GLU A 778 9.56 39.55 -27.85
CA GLU A 778 8.38 38.66 -28.06
C GLU A 778 7.16 39.42 -28.58
N LYS A 779 7.36 40.47 -29.40
CA LYS A 779 6.27 41.29 -29.97
C LYS A 779 5.23 40.53 -30.81
N TYR A 780 5.51 39.27 -31.13
CA TYR A 780 4.65 38.41 -31.91
C TYR A 780 3.45 37.84 -31.14
N LYS A 781 3.22 38.24 -29.90
CA LYS A 781 2.12 37.78 -29.07
C LYS A 781 0.74 38.35 -29.44
N GLY A 782 0.70 39.42 -30.18
CA GLY A 782 -0.54 39.94 -30.80
C GLY A 782 -1.35 40.91 -29.96
N TYR A 783 -0.90 41.31 -28.77
CA TYR A 783 -1.62 42.28 -27.93
C TYR A 783 -1.62 43.68 -28.57
N ASP A 784 -0.63 44.04 -29.44
CA ASP A 784 -0.59 45.28 -30.19
C ASP A 784 -1.78 45.40 -31.14
N GLN A 785 -2.03 44.31 -31.91
CA GLN A 785 -3.14 44.24 -32.86
C GLN A 785 -4.48 44.40 -32.14
N VAL A 786 -4.62 43.83 -30.95
CA VAL A 786 -5.84 43.97 -30.14
C VAL A 786 -6.01 45.43 -29.69
N ILE A 787 -4.95 46.07 -29.15
CA ILE A 787 -4.99 47.48 -28.73
C ILE A 787 -5.38 48.38 -29.90
N GLU A 788 -4.81 48.16 -31.10
CA GLU A 788 -5.11 48.94 -32.30
C GLU A 788 -6.53 48.75 -32.85
N CYS A 789 -7.19 47.61 -32.54
CA CYS A 789 -8.59 47.34 -32.87
C CYS A 789 -9.60 48.02 -31.91
N LEU A 790 -9.17 48.37 -30.67
CA LEU A 790 -10.09 48.85 -29.62
C LEU A 790 -10.83 50.14 -30.00
N PRO A 791 -10.24 51.16 -30.66
CA PRO A 791 -11.01 52.36 -31.04
C PRO A 791 -12.24 52.04 -31.89
N ASN A 792 -12.10 51.14 -32.87
CA ASN A 792 -13.20 50.69 -33.73
C ASN A 792 -14.17 49.75 -33.00
N LEU A 793 -13.68 48.97 -32.03
CA LEU A 793 -14.51 48.10 -31.20
C LEU A 793 -15.42 48.93 -30.29
N LEU A 794 -14.90 49.98 -29.64
CA LEU A 794 -15.63 50.86 -28.75
C LEU A 794 -16.80 51.58 -29.44
N SER A 795 -16.72 51.84 -30.75
CA SER A 795 -17.83 52.38 -31.53
C SER A 795 -19.04 51.41 -31.61
N SER A 796 -18.84 50.12 -31.47
CA SER A 796 -19.86 49.08 -31.54
C SER A 796 -20.21 48.47 -30.17
N VAL A 797 -19.26 48.40 -29.26
CA VAL A 797 -19.37 47.87 -27.91
C VAL A 797 -18.74 48.87 -26.93
N PRO A 798 -19.46 49.90 -26.49
CA PRO A 798 -18.88 51.04 -25.75
C PRO A 798 -18.31 50.65 -24.36
N ASN A 799 -18.88 49.64 -23.73
CA ASN A 799 -18.52 49.20 -22.36
C ASN A 799 -17.52 48.06 -22.35
N VAL A 800 -16.38 48.23 -23.06
CA VAL A 800 -15.31 47.21 -23.07
C VAL A 800 -14.14 47.64 -22.22
N ARG A 801 -13.52 46.70 -21.55
CA ARG A 801 -12.23 46.83 -20.86
C ARG A 801 -11.27 45.75 -21.34
N TYR A 802 -10.01 46.12 -21.62
CA TYR A 802 -8.98 45.17 -21.99
C TYR A 802 -7.93 45.06 -20.86
N ILE A 803 -7.77 43.89 -20.29
CA ILE A 803 -6.81 43.64 -19.22
C ILE A 803 -5.70 42.73 -19.76
N ILE A 804 -4.45 43.20 -19.64
CA ILE A 804 -3.26 42.43 -20.05
C ILE A 804 -2.44 42.13 -18.83
N SER A 805 -2.21 40.86 -18.58
CA SER A 805 -1.43 40.36 -17.42
C SER A 805 -0.15 39.66 -17.86
N GLY A 806 0.87 39.73 -17.02
CA GLY A 806 2.13 39.03 -17.18
C GLY A 806 3.34 39.89 -16.83
N LYS A 807 4.49 39.23 -16.71
CA LYS A 807 5.75 39.97 -16.42
C LYS A 807 6.17 40.79 -17.61
N ALA A 808 6.45 42.08 -17.40
CA ALA A 808 6.92 43.00 -18.41
C ALA A 808 8.40 43.34 -18.23
N ASP A 809 9.17 43.49 -19.33
CA ASP A 809 10.44 44.22 -19.28
C ASP A 809 10.20 45.74 -19.45
N ALA A 810 11.13 46.59 -18.97
CA ALA A 810 10.97 48.04 -18.94
C ALA A 810 10.78 48.63 -20.35
N ILE A 811 11.50 48.11 -21.35
CA ILE A 811 11.44 48.59 -22.72
C ILE A 811 10.07 48.33 -23.33
N GLU A 812 9.53 47.13 -23.11
CA GLU A 812 8.22 46.75 -23.64
C GLU A 812 7.08 47.45 -22.92
N LEU A 813 7.20 47.64 -21.62
CA LEU A 813 6.23 48.36 -20.82
C LEU A 813 6.06 49.81 -21.28
N GLU A 814 7.18 50.52 -21.52
CA GLU A 814 7.20 51.90 -22.08
C GLU A 814 6.56 51.94 -23.45
N ARG A 815 6.91 50.98 -24.33
CA ARG A 815 6.38 50.91 -25.70
C ARG A 815 4.87 50.66 -25.72
N VAL A 816 4.37 49.78 -24.90
CA VAL A 816 2.93 49.45 -24.82
C VAL A 816 2.15 50.62 -24.23
N ASN A 817 2.67 51.33 -23.21
CA ASN A 817 2.07 52.52 -22.66
C ASN A 817 1.97 53.64 -23.74
N ALA A 818 3.03 53.84 -24.51
CA ALA A 818 3.00 54.82 -25.62
C ALA A 818 1.95 54.41 -26.69
N LEU A 819 1.74 53.14 -26.96
CA LEU A 819 0.70 52.66 -27.88
C LEU A 819 -0.72 52.93 -27.32
N ILE A 820 -0.94 52.72 -26.03
CA ILE A 820 -2.19 53.03 -25.33
C ILE A 820 -2.49 54.53 -25.39
N GLU A 821 -1.50 55.38 -25.12
CA GLU A 821 -1.62 56.84 -25.18
C GLU A 821 -1.92 57.33 -26.58
N LYS A 822 -1.22 56.83 -27.60
CA LYS A 822 -1.43 57.15 -29.01
C LYS A 822 -2.89 56.96 -29.44
N HIS A 823 -3.56 55.96 -28.90
CA HIS A 823 -4.96 55.65 -29.21
C HIS A 823 -5.97 56.19 -28.19
N SER A 824 -5.51 56.96 -27.19
CA SER A 824 -6.35 57.51 -26.09
C SER A 824 -7.12 56.46 -25.28
N LEU A 825 -6.49 55.34 -25.01
CA LEU A 825 -7.09 54.15 -24.41
C LEU A 825 -6.73 53.95 -22.92
N GLN A 826 -6.23 54.98 -22.21
CA GLN A 826 -5.77 54.86 -20.80
C GLN A 826 -6.89 54.40 -19.83
N ASN A 827 -8.15 54.71 -20.14
CA ASN A 827 -9.29 54.29 -19.36
C ASN A 827 -9.89 52.94 -19.82
N VAL A 828 -9.38 52.35 -20.90
CA VAL A 828 -9.88 51.10 -21.51
C VAL A 828 -8.92 49.94 -21.31
N VAL A 829 -7.61 50.19 -21.40
CA VAL A 829 -6.58 49.15 -21.25
C VAL A 829 -5.94 49.24 -19.89
N THR A 830 -5.82 48.10 -19.24
CA THR A 830 -5.15 47.96 -17.94
C THR A 830 -4.00 46.95 -18.06
N LEU A 831 -2.78 47.38 -17.71
CA LEU A 831 -1.64 46.50 -17.55
C LEU A 831 -1.57 46.00 -16.10
N ALA A 832 -2.02 44.77 -15.85
CA ALA A 832 -2.18 44.22 -14.52
C ALA A 832 -0.87 43.71 -13.89
N GLY A 833 0.20 43.63 -14.65
CA GLY A 833 1.48 43.12 -14.19
C GLY A 833 1.47 41.58 -13.99
N PHE A 834 2.41 41.12 -13.20
CA PHE A 834 2.53 39.67 -12.87
C PHE A 834 1.40 39.18 -11.98
N ILE A 835 0.82 38.05 -12.33
CA ILE A 835 -0.24 37.38 -11.54
C ILE A 835 0.32 36.12 -10.90
N ASN A 836 0.06 35.92 -9.62
CA ASN A 836 0.41 34.68 -8.89
C ASN A 836 -0.42 33.51 -9.38
N ASP A 837 0.14 32.33 -9.36
CA ASP A 837 -0.51 31.09 -9.82
C ASP A 837 -1.86 30.84 -9.10
N GLU A 838 -2.00 31.27 -7.85
CA GLU A 838 -3.24 31.16 -7.05
C GLU A 838 -4.40 32.02 -7.59
N GLU A 839 -4.10 33.12 -8.28
CA GLU A 839 -5.10 34.05 -8.82
C GLU A 839 -5.37 33.88 -10.33
N ILE A 840 -4.65 32.97 -11.00
CA ILE A 840 -4.76 32.79 -12.47
C ILE A 840 -6.18 32.37 -12.85
N VAL A 841 -6.77 31.42 -12.14
CA VAL A 841 -8.14 30.94 -12.39
C VAL A 841 -9.16 32.06 -12.24
N ASP A 842 -9.03 32.87 -11.21
CA ASP A 842 -9.92 34.01 -10.96
C ASP A 842 -9.83 35.08 -12.06
N HIS A 843 -8.64 35.29 -12.63
CA HIS A 843 -8.47 36.20 -13.76
C HIS A 843 -9.11 35.67 -15.04
N TYR A 844 -9.07 34.34 -15.28
CA TYR A 844 -9.85 33.77 -16.39
C TYR A 844 -11.36 33.87 -16.14
N LEU A 845 -11.82 33.63 -14.91
CA LEU A 845 -13.24 33.74 -14.55
C LEU A 845 -13.77 35.18 -14.59
N MET A 846 -12.91 36.17 -14.37
CA MET A 846 -13.27 37.60 -14.46
C MET A 846 -13.63 38.03 -15.88
N ALA A 847 -13.08 37.35 -16.90
CA ALA A 847 -13.18 37.77 -18.30
C ALA A 847 -14.40 37.20 -19.03
N ASP A 848 -14.87 37.91 -20.05
CA ASP A 848 -15.87 37.44 -21.01
C ASP A 848 -15.24 36.76 -22.22
N LEU A 849 -14.00 37.18 -22.58
CA LEU A 849 -13.30 36.69 -23.75
C LEU A 849 -11.77 36.72 -23.53
N PHE A 850 -11.10 35.61 -23.85
CA PHE A 850 -9.64 35.56 -23.91
C PHE A 850 -9.17 35.74 -25.36
N ILE A 851 -8.18 36.60 -25.57
CA ILE A 851 -7.61 36.80 -26.91
C ILE A 851 -6.08 36.91 -26.88
N MET A 852 -5.40 36.15 -27.75
CA MET A 852 -3.97 36.33 -28.04
C MET A 852 -3.69 35.87 -29.49
N PRO A 853 -3.82 36.78 -30.50
CA PRO A 853 -3.59 36.47 -31.91
C PRO A 853 -2.09 36.39 -32.21
N SER A 854 -1.42 35.35 -31.70
CA SER A 854 0.03 35.16 -31.81
C SER A 854 0.46 34.63 -33.17
N GLN A 855 1.75 34.86 -33.52
CA GLN A 855 2.38 34.37 -34.75
C GLN A 855 3.52 33.37 -34.53
N LYS A 856 3.92 33.17 -33.27
CA LYS A 856 5.05 32.29 -32.90
C LYS A 856 4.82 31.58 -31.55
N GLU A 857 3.65 31.00 -31.38
CA GLU A 857 3.37 30.17 -30.21
C GLU A 857 3.66 28.70 -30.50
N GLY A 858 4.40 28.02 -29.63
CA GLY A 858 4.70 26.62 -29.82
C GLY A 858 3.45 25.71 -29.68
N PHE A 859 2.58 26.05 -28.73
CA PHE A 859 1.29 25.44 -28.47
C PHE A 859 0.32 26.42 -27.79
N GLY A 860 0.75 27.06 -26.67
CA GLY A 860 -0.05 28.01 -25.90
C GLY A 860 -0.87 27.40 -24.79
N ILE A 861 -0.21 27.07 -23.66
CA ILE A 861 -0.88 26.51 -22.47
C ILE A 861 -2.00 27.43 -21.94
N VAL A 862 -1.82 28.76 -22.05
CA VAL A 862 -2.79 29.78 -21.62
C VAL A 862 -4.15 29.64 -22.32
N PHE A 863 -4.20 29.14 -23.54
CA PHE A 863 -5.46 28.90 -24.25
C PHE A 863 -6.24 27.76 -23.63
N ILE A 864 -5.59 26.62 -23.33
CA ILE A 864 -6.24 25.46 -22.72
C ILE A 864 -6.60 25.75 -21.27
N GLU A 865 -5.82 26.55 -20.52
CA GLU A 865 -6.16 27.01 -19.17
C GLU A 865 -7.42 27.90 -19.20
N ALA A 866 -7.49 28.90 -20.13
CA ALA A 866 -8.66 29.76 -20.27
C ALA A 866 -9.94 28.97 -20.62
N MET A 867 -9.86 28.07 -21.61
CA MET A 867 -11.00 27.21 -21.99
C MET A 867 -11.41 26.22 -20.88
N ALA A 868 -10.47 25.74 -20.06
CA ALA A 868 -10.76 24.93 -18.89
C ALA A 868 -11.51 25.72 -17.80
N CYS A 869 -11.42 27.04 -17.82
CA CYS A 869 -12.25 27.94 -17.00
C CYS A 869 -13.57 28.34 -17.70
N GLY A 870 -13.92 27.69 -18.82
CA GLY A 870 -15.15 28.00 -19.57
C GLY A 870 -15.11 29.32 -20.33
N LEU A 871 -13.93 29.94 -20.52
CA LEU A 871 -13.74 31.21 -21.17
C LEU A 871 -13.55 30.99 -22.68
N PRO A 872 -14.34 31.63 -23.55
CA PRO A 872 -14.14 31.61 -25.00
C PRO A 872 -12.77 32.18 -25.37
N VAL A 873 -12.12 31.59 -26.39
CA VAL A 873 -10.75 31.94 -26.79
C VAL A 873 -10.70 32.31 -28.25
N ILE A 874 -9.96 33.42 -28.57
CA ILE A 874 -9.52 33.79 -29.91
C ILE A 874 -8.00 33.68 -29.97
N ALA A 875 -7.47 32.90 -30.92
CA ALA A 875 -6.03 32.70 -31.13
C ALA A 875 -5.60 32.88 -32.59
N GLY A 876 -4.30 32.98 -32.83
CA GLY A 876 -3.74 33.04 -34.16
C GLY A 876 -3.83 31.73 -34.94
N ASN A 877 -3.87 31.79 -36.28
CA ASN A 877 -3.92 30.62 -37.17
C ASN A 877 -2.58 30.31 -37.87
N LYS A 878 -1.47 30.99 -37.51
CA LYS A 878 -0.17 30.86 -38.17
C LYS A 878 0.91 30.14 -37.37
N ASP A 879 0.56 29.54 -36.27
CA ASP A 879 1.50 28.89 -35.35
C ASP A 879 0.86 27.68 -34.62
N GLY A 880 1.47 27.24 -33.54
CA GLY A 880 0.98 26.07 -32.75
C GLY A 880 -0.33 26.32 -31.99
N SER A 881 -0.86 27.55 -31.98
CA SER A 881 -2.17 27.84 -31.35
C SER A 881 -3.32 27.06 -32.00
N VAL A 882 -3.17 26.75 -33.30
CA VAL A 882 -4.13 25.91 -34.06
C VAL A 882 -4.35 24.56 -33.40
N ASP A 883 -3.27 23.95 -32.88
CA ASP A 883 -3.33 22.66 -32.18
C ASP A 883 -4.03 22.76 -30.80
N ALA A 884 -3.78 23.85 -30.07
CA ALA A 884 -4.42 24.09 -28.78
C ALA A 884 -5.95 24.31 -28.89
N LEU A 885 -6.39 24.88 -30.04
CA LEU A 885 -7.81 25.06 -30.30
C LEU A 885 -8.41 23.95 -31.18
N MET A 886 -7.71 22.80 -31.35
CA MET A 886 -8.16 21.63 -32.13
C MET A 886 -8.69 22.05 -33.54
N ASN A 887 -7.90 22.82 -34.27
CA ASN A 887 -8.26 23.39 -35.61
C ASN A 887 -9.55 24.26 -35.60
N GLY A 888 -9.89 24.89 -34.50
CA GLY A 888 -11.05 25.75 -34.35
C GLY A 888 -12.28 25.08 -33.71
N GLU A 889 -12.21 23.82 -33.31
CA GLU A 889 -13.32 23.11 -32.64
C GLU A 889 -13.57 23.60 -31.20
N LEU A 890 -12.55 24.12 -30.55
CA LEU A 890 -12.61 24.55 -29.14
C LEU A 890 -12.61 26.06 -28.98
N GLY A 891 -12.27 26.81 -30.04
CA GLY A 891 -12.21 28.29 -30.02
C GLY A 891 -12.09 28.89 -31.41
N THR A 892 -11.95 30.19 -31.51
CA THR A 892 -11.91 30.94 -32.77
C THR A 892 -10.49 31.18 -33.21
N LEU A 893 -10.20 30.90 -34.51
CA LEU A 893 -8.91 31.14 -35.13
C LEU A 893 -9.00 32.37 -36.02
N VAL A 894 -8.01 33.28 -35.95
CA VAL A 894 -7.92 34.49 -36.74
C VAL A 894 -6.55 34.63 -37.41
N ASP A 895 -6.50 35.29 -38.54
CA ASP A 895 -5.21 35.71 -39.11
C ASP A 895 -4.63 36.87 -38.26
N PRO A 896 -3.46 36.69 -37.61
CA PRO A 896 -2.86 37.72 -36.77
C PRO A 896 -2.50 39.02 -37.51
N ASP A 897 -2.38 38.97 -38.82
CA ASP A 897 -2.07 40.12 -39.65
C ASP A 897 -3.30 40.86 -40.20
N ASP A 898 -4.50 40.25 -40.06
CA ASP A 898 -5.78 40.84 -40.49
C ASP A 898 -6.54 41.46 -39.29
N LYS A 899 -6.34 42.76 -39.09
CA LYS A 899 -7.01 43.54 -38.03
C LYS A 899 -8.54 43.57 -38.19
N ASN A 900 -9.05 43.52 -39.43
CA ASN A 900 -10.49 43.52 -39.65
C ASN A 900 -11.12 42.20 -39.17
N GLN A 901 -10.47 41.08 -39.48
CA GLN A 901 -10.89 39.78 -38.97
C GLN A 901 -10.82 39.72 -37.42
N ILE A 902 -9.74 40.24 -36.83
CA ILE A 902 -9.61 40.33 -35.37
C ILE A 902 -10.76 41.13 -34.77
N LEU A 903 -11.07 42.31 -35.33
CA LEU A 903 -12.16 43.17 -34.87
C LEU A 903 -13.51 42.50 -35.00
N GLU A 904 -13.79 41.84 -36.15
CA GLU A 904 -15.06 41.13 -36.38
C GLU A 904 -15.26 40.02 -35.33
N LYS A 905 -14.23 39.19 -35.10
CA LYS A 905 -14.30 38.10 -34.15
C LYS A 905 -14.33 38.57 -32.70
N LEU A 906 -13.75 39.71 -32.34
CA LEU A 906 -13.95 40.38 -31.07
C LEU A 906 -15.41 40.75 -30.83
N LYS A 907 -16.05 41.39 -31.86
CA LYS A 907 -17.48 41.76 -31.80
C LYS A 907 -18.38 40.55 -31.64
N GLU A 908 -18.16 39.51 -32.43
CA GLU A 908 -18.91 38.28 -32.35
C GLU A 908 -18.77 37.62 -30.95
N GLY A 909 -17.53 37.49 -30.45
CA GLY A 909 -17.24 36.84 -29.14
C GLY A 909 -17.86 37.57 -27.96
N LEU A 910 -17.87 38.90 -27.97
CA LEU A 910 -18.47 39.72 -26.91
C LEU A 910 -20.00 39.79 -27.01
N ASN A 911 -20.62 39.70 -28.20
CA ASN A 911 -22.06 39.69 -28.38
C ASN A 911 -22.68 38.32 -28.08
N ASN A 912 -22.02 37.21 -28.46
CA ASN A 912 -22.49 35.85 -28.20
C ASN A 912 -22.45 35.46 -26.71
N SER A 913 -21.73 36.24 -25.89
CA SER A 913 -21.73 36.06 -24.42
C SER A 913 -23.09 36.38 -23.77
N ASN A 914 -24.05 36.99 -24.53
CA ASN A 914 -25.37 37.42 -24.07
C ASN A 914 -26.52 36.47 -24.46
N VAL A 915 -26.31 35.51 -25.39
CA VAL A 915 -27.41 34.68 -25.92
C VAL A 915 -27.08 33.19 -25.72
N GLU A 916 -27.91 32.48 -24.94
CA GLU A 916 -28.03 31.01 -24.78
C GLU A 916 -26.79 30.19 -24.39
N ASN A 917 -25.65 30.78 -24.10
CA ASN A 917 -24.48 30.09 -23.60
C ASN A 917 -24.50 30.02 -22.09
N GLY A 918 -25.58 29.39 -21.52
CA GLY A 918 -25.70 29.12 -20.11
C GLY A 918 -24.57 28.22 -19.58
N ILE A 919 -24.55 28.02 -18.29
CA ILE A 919 -23.62 27.14 -17.54
C ILE A 919 -23.31 25.82 -18.29
N ASN A 920 -24.27 25.26 -19.03
CA ASN A 920 -24.09 24.04 -19.82
C ASN A 920 -23.06 24.16 -20.96
N SER A 921 -22.98 25.31 -21.64
CA SER A 921 -22.00 25.55 -22.72
C SER A 921 -20.58 25.67 -22.16
N LYS A 922 -20.39 26.45 -21.07
CA LYS A 922 -19.09 26.60 -20.38
C LYS A 922 -18.61 25.27 -19.80
N THR A 923 -19.52 24.50 -19.18
CA THR A 923 -19.23 23.16 -18.66
C THR A 923 -18.85 22.18 -19.77
N ASN A 924 -19.51 22.25 -20.93
CA ASN A 924 -19.18 21.40 -22.08
C ASN A 924 -17.81 21.74 -22.67
N LEU A 925 -17.47 23.03 -22.81
CA LEU A 925 -16.14 23.48 -23.24
C LEU A 925 -15.07 22.97 -22.27
N GLN A 926 -15.26 23.18 -20.96
CA GLN A 926 -14.36 22.69 -19.91
C GLN A 926 -14.13 21.19 -20.03
N LYS A 927 -15.20 20.39 -20.13
CA LYS A 927 -15.10 18.92 -20.26
C LYS A 927 -14.32 18.49 -21.51
N LYS A 928 -14.58 19.12 -22.67
CA LYS A 928 -13.88 18.83 -23.92
C LYS A 928 -12.38 19.10 -23.79
N VAL A 929 -12.02 20.23 -23.21
CA VAL A 929 -10.63 20.64 -23.02
C VAL A 929 -9.90 19.73 -22.02
N ILE A 930 -10.53 19.40 -20.90
CA ILE A 930 -9.94 18.46 -19.91
C ILE A 930 -9.73 17.08 -20.53
N ASN A 931 -10.68 16.59 -21.31
CA ASN A 931 -10.53 15.28 -21.98
C ASN A 931 -9.40 15.28 -23.02
N ALA A 932 -9.17 16.39 -23.73
CA ALA A 932 -8.13 16.48 -24.75
C ALA A 932 -6.74 16.81 -24.17
N PHE A 933 -6.68 17.74 -23.20
CA PHE A 933 -5.43 18.35 -22.73
C PHE A 933 -5.26 18.28 -21.20
N GLY A 934 -6.14 17.62 -20.47
CA GLY A 934 -5.98 17.41 -19.04
C GLY A 934 -4.79 16.48 -18.74
N PHE A 935 -4.33 16.52 -17.50
CA PHE A 935 -3.14 15.79 -17.07
C PHE A 935 -3.24 14.25 -17.28
N ASP A 936 -4.43 13.66 -17.11
CA ASP A 936 -4.61 12.21 -17.34
C ASP A 936 -4.42 11.83 -18.82
N ALA A 937 -4.92 12.64 -19.75
CA ALA A 937 -4.70 12.44 -21.18
C ALA A 937 -3.20 12.52 -21.52
N PHE A 938 -2.50 13.50 -20.97
CA PHE A 938 -1.06 13.68 -21.13
C PHE A 938 -0.26 12.49 -20.58
N LYS A 939 -0.59 12.03 -19.37
CA LYS A 939 0.05 10.86 -18.75
C LYS A 939 -0.18 9.59 -19.58
N ASN A 940 -1.39 9.38 -20.10
CA ASN A 940 -1.70 8.23 -20.97
C ASN A 940 -0.95 8.30 -22.32
N ASN A 941 -0.80 9.49 -22.90
CA ASN A 941 0.00 9.69 -24.10
C ASN A 941 1.48 9.36 -23.84
N LEU A 942 2.03 9.75 -22.69
CA LEU A 942 3.38 9.39 -22.28
C LEU A 942 3.54 7.88 -22.09
N LYS A 943 2.59 7.24 -21.41
CA LYS A 943 2.55 5.78 -21.23
C LYS A 943 2.57 5.04 -22.59
N THR A 944 1.76 5.49 -23.52
CA THR A 944 1.71 4.94 -24.88
C THR A 944 3.04 5.15 -25.63
N SER A 945 3.62 6.34 -25.57
CA SER A 945 4.91 6.66 -26.21
C SER A 945 6.07 5.80 -25.68
N ILE A 946 6.10 5.52 -24.37
CA ILE A 946 7.12 4.68 -23.75
C ILE A 946 6.93 3.21 -24.14
N ASN A 947 5.69 2.73 -24.26
CA ASN A 947 5.37 1.32 -24.54
C ASN A 947 5.35 0.99 -26.03
N SER A 948 5.28 1.98 -26.92
CA SER A 948 5.37 1.73 -28.35
C SER A 948 6.73 1.10 -28.69
N LYS A 949 6.68 -0.11 -29.23
CA LYS A 949 7.86 -0.78 -29.79
C LYS A 949 8.37 0.12 -30.93
N GLY A 950 9.53 0.74 -30.74
CA GLY A 950 10.25 1.44 -31.79
C GLY A 950 10.79 0.48 -32.83
#